data_7a6d7c56cc6110a0762754469fbdf5c9
#
_entry.id   7a6d7c56cc6110a0762754469fbdf5c9
#
_cell.length_a   1.000
_cell.length_b   1.000
_cell.length_c   1.000
_cell.angle_alpha   90.00
_cell.angle_beta   90.00
_cell.angle_gamma   90.00
#
_symmetry.space_group_name_H-M   'P 1'
#
loop_
_entity.id
_entity.type
_entity.pdbx_description
1 polymer ?
#
loop_
_entity_poly.entity_id
_entity_poly.type
_entity_poly.pdbx_seq_one_letter_code
_entity_poly.pdbx_strand_id
1 'polypeptide(L)'
;VLAPAVAEAQVPAPVPAPTPGTAAVGGGRSAGELLAAGEAAFNGGDWQKAADDFLEFIRNYGGLEGTADAVAKVKPLLGICQVRLGRFAEALPLLEEALKQPDLDAKQRVDLVFFAGLSNLRQGNAEAARKQLGEIFTNPAVERGRRMETLILGGMSYVMEKNWVEGIAFFRRYGDEIAAYSPEAGARSKILLLHALMQEQQWDEAATLARALHANLDRTRQVVTFSSLLIELGGRFLEDGACHQAISLLRLVPTAAEIERLQTTRLAEAEQDLESAMAGKNLVRTSQIQTAIGEMRRELEAFEKIPQFDSAARLRLAGAYFQLERTREGCLILDQMVRQMEPDAIVEAATASLIRGWMSLERYARAARTADLYEERFAGLAEKPNLADVLFLKAQALEGQFQHEAAADGYRDVATRFPDKPIAAQAEFMAAYNILQLEDYKRAGSLFDQQLKRLKKTDEMWQHVIFWRAMAFYFDQRWDEARGLLGKYLAATKDEGVGLEYVDDSEFRIGYSHFSEARYPEAIQLLSEFSRAHPQSEWLGEALLTLGDSLAAEGDLEGADEAYARIGVEAAGFHDEGWMKRGNLFKLKKDLVGMKKLFTVFVEQRPDSPRIAEGLHWLGWVAKQEGDVAEAKKIYWDAVERFGNDPVRPGLEDIFIGLQGFYPGAEKLELETLLGDALAKAKSDKQPRFATRLGWALAQLHLTNKNISPELRIRDSREALAALVPEIYPKDTAPRILADVGDALVEKSDFENAAVIYEGLRKWWPRAPERDRAFAGLGFIAARADRELEALASFERYEKSALMPKTVPDARGISLVEGELGGKVALAKAALLSKRDAAKGVDILLALQKAKSMPAAIRAEAFMDAARLHAKGGRHREALPYFEQVYLLFNRFPAMVADAYFERGEALEKLGMPEKAREVYSELVTRGDLASFERAKLGAIRARALGGVIEPSNPEGGLIPPAPAIR
;
A
#
# COMPACT_ATOMS: atom_id res chain seq x y z
N VAL A 1 11.18 1.82 32.11
CA VAL A 1 10.71 0.73 32.95
C VAL A 1 11.87 -0.25 33.20
N LEU A 2 12.95 0.22 33.81
CA LEU A 2 14.00 -0.62 34.33
C LEU A 2 14.47 0.05 35.59
N ALA A 3 13.67 -0.07 36.66
CA ALA A 3 14.23 0.05 37.97
C ALA A 3 15.23 -1.12 38.13
N PRO A 4 16.45 -0.85 38.59
CA PRO A 4 17.42 -1.92 38.71
C PRO A 4 16.84 -2.99 39.62
N ALA A 5 16.96 -4.25 39.25
CA ALA A 5 16.59 -5.44 40.04
C ALA A 5 17.54 -5.59 41.25
N VAL A 6 17.86 -4.46 41.89
CA VAL A 6 18.70 -4.35 43.09
C VAL A 6 17.89 -3.91 44.32
N ALA A 7 16.68 -3.43 44.15
CA ALA A 7 15.86 -3.01 45.27
C ALA A 7 14.46 -3.60 45.13
N GLU A 8 14.12 -4.43 46.07
CA GLU A 8 12.86 -4.99 46.49
C GLU A 8 12.81 -6.52 46.40
N ALA A 9 13.69 -7.17 47.17
CA ALA A 9 13.24 -8.36 47.86
C ALA A 9 12.21 -7.86 48.86
N GLN A 10 10.93 -8.09 48.58
CA GLN A 10 9.90 -7.96 49.61
C GLN A 10 10.34 -8.79 50.79
N VAL A 11 10.62 -8.09 51.90
CA VAL A 11 10.80 -8.72 53.20
C VAL A 11 9.52 -9.47 53.47
N PRO A 12 9.56 -10.82 53.72
CA PRO A 12 8.40 -11.49 54.28
C PRO A 12 8.05 -10.73 55.56
N ALA A 13 6.74 -10.52 55.79
CA ALA A 13 6.23 -9.80 56.94
C ALA A 13 6.91 -10.31 58.23
N PRO A 14 7.31 -9.43 59.13
CA PRO A 14 7.98 -9.84 60.35
C PRO A 14 7.04 -10.78 61.13
N VAL A 15 7.55 -11.95 61.45
CA VAL A 15 6.90 -12.87 62.39
C VAL A 15 6.72 -12.09 63.68
N PRO A 16 5.51 -12.01 64.25
CA PRO A 16 5.27 -11.24 65.46
C PRO A 16 6.19 -11.71 66.59
N ALA A 17 6.84 -10.77 67.25
CA ALA A 17 7.67 -11.02 68.39
C ALA A 17 6.88 -11.85 69.45
N PRO A 18 7.43 -12.93 69.99
CA PRO A 18 6.75 -13.68 71.01
C PRO A 18 6.58 -12.82 72.27
N THR A 19 5.33 -12.72 72.74
CA THR A 19 4.98 -12.08 74.01
C THR A 19 5.81 -12.63 75.17
N PRO A 20 6.29 -11.81 76.13
CA PRO A 20 7.03 -12.32 77.28
C PRO A 20 6.09 -13.06 78.21
N GLY A 21 6.18 -14.37 78.19
CA GLY A 21 5.41 -15.28 79.03
C GLY A 21 6.33 -16.18 79.83
N THR A 22 6.46 -15.87 81.09
CA THR A 22 6.74 -16.78 82.29
C THR A 22 7.80 -17.88 82.13
N ALA A 23 8.89 -17.71 82.87
CA ALA A 23 9.88 -18.78 83.10
C ALA A 23 9.22 -20.06 83.56
N ALA A 24 9.28 -21.12 82.79
CA ALA A 24 9.05 -22.50 83.19
C ALA A 24 10.43 -23.16 83.42
N VAL A 25 10.74 -23.38 84.67
CA VAL A 25 11.82 -24.27 85.04
C VAL A 25 11.36 -25.67 84.75
N GLY A 26 12.07 -26.41 83.89
CA GLY A 26 11.91 -27.80 83.67
C GLY A 26 12.04 -28.31 82.25
N GLY A 27 13.20 -28.85 81.86
CA GLY A 27 13.39 -29.68 80.65
C GLY A 27 14.02 -29.04 79.43
N GLY A 28 14.68 -27.86 79.56
CA GLY A 28 15.44 -27.19 78.50
C GLY A 28 16.84 -27.78 78.28
N ARG A 29 17.33 -27.80 76.99
CA ARG A 29 18.71 -28.20 76.71
C ARG A 29 19.69 -27.36 77.52
N SER A 30 20.78 -28.00 78.01
CA SER A 30 21.83 -27.28 78.77
C SER A 30 22.59 -26.26 77.87
N ALA A 31 23.23 -25.32 78.52
CA ALA A 31 24.03 -24.31 77.81
C ALA A 31 25.09 -24.93 76.87
N GLY A 32 25.74 -26.00 77.34
CA GLY A 32 26.72 -26.74 76.52
C GLY A 32 26.13 -27.46 75.33
N GLU A 33 24.91 -28.08 75.52
CA GLU A 33 24.20 -28.78 74.44
C GLU A 33 23.72 -27.78 73.36
N LEU A 34 23.23 -26.58 73.72
CA LEU A 34 22.82 -25.55 72.77
C LEU A 34 24.00 -25.01 71.98
N LEU A 35 25.12 -24.73 72.68
CA LEU A 35 26.32 -24.28 72.00
C LEU A 35 26.89 -25.31 71.02
N ALA A 36 27.01 -26.55 71.43
CA ALA A 36 27.53 -27.66 70.61
C ALA A 36 26.58 -27.96 69.43
N ALA A 37 25.28 -27.91 69.68
CA ALA A 37 24.27 -28.10 68.59
C ALA A 37 24.31 -26.92 67.60
N GLY A 38 24.35 -25.69 68.06
CA GLY A 38 24.45 -24.49 67.22
C GLY A 38 25.75 -24.44 66.41
N GLU A 39 26.90 -24.76 67.04
CA GLU A 39 28.18 -24.85 66.32
C GLU A 39 28.21 -26.00 65.30
N ALA A 40 27.64 -27.17 65.67
CA ALA A 40 27.51 -28.29 64.73
C ALA A 40 26.59 -27.90 63.47
N ALA A 41 25.46 -27.25 63.72
CA ALA A 41 24.58 -26.74 62.70
C ALA A 41 25.26 -25.63 61.83
N PHE A 42 25.96 -24.72 62.48
CA PHE A 42 26.75 -23.69 61.80
C PHE A 42 27.81 -24.30 60.86
N ASN A 43 28.57 -25.24 61.38
CA ASN A 43 29.58 -25.96 60.61
C ASN A 43 28.99 -26.87 59.55
N GLY A 44 27.74 -27.34 59.74
CA GLY A 44 26.96 -28.09 58.73
C GLY A 44 26.26 -27.25 57.73
N GLY A 45 26.26 -25.90 57.86
CA GLY A 45 25.55 -25.00 56.93
C GLY A 45 24.05 -24.86 57.16
N ASP A 46 23.52 -25.41 58.25
CA ASP A 46 22.12 -25.26 58.66
C ASP A 46 21.94 -23.96 59.44
N TRP A 47 21.90 -22.88 58.68
CA TRP A 47 21.90 -21.49 59.23
C TRP A 47 20.69 -21.17 60.06
N GLN A 48 19.52 -21.74 59.76
CA GLN A 48 18.31 -21.53 60.55
C GLN A 48 18.42 -22.23 61.91
N LYS A 49 18.77 -23.49 61.85
CA LYS A 49 18.94 -24.25 63.12
C LYS A 49 20.05 -23.66 64.00
N ALA A 50 21.17 -23.28 63.39
CA ALA A 50 22.25 -22.60 64.10
C ALA A 50 21.78 -21.29 64.77
N ALA A 51 21.05 -20.47 64.05
CA ALA A 51 20.49 -19.23 64.57
C ALA A 51 19.48 -19.47 65.68
N ASP A 52 18.62 -20.45 65.58
CA ASP A 52 17.62 -20.78 66.62
C ASP A 52 18.29 -21.26 67.85
N ASP A 53 19.27 -22.18 67.74
CA ASP A 53 20.04 -22.71 68.93
C ASP A 53 20.86 -21.60 69.64
N PHE A 54 21.49 -20.71 68.80
CA PHE A 54 22.25 -19.55 69.40
C PHE A 54 21.34 -18.50 70.01
N LEU A 55 20.16 -18.23 69.46
CA LEU A 55 19.18 -17.33 70.06
C LEU A 55 18.60 -17.92 71.33
N GLU A 56 18.31 -19.22 71.33
CA GLU A 56 17.87 -19.92 72.56
C GLU A 56 18.91 -19.88 73.66
N PHE A 57 20.21 -20.09 73.31
CA PHE A 57 21.31 -19.95 74.23
C PHE A 57 21.38 -18.50 74.79
N ILE A 58 21.41 -17.47 74.02
CA ILE A 58 21.50 -16.06 74.46
C ILE A 58 20.29 -15.73 75.36
N ARG A 59 19.07 -16.17 74.96
CA ARG A 59 17.86 -15.87 75.71
C ARG A 59 17.86 -16.56 77.12
N ASN A 60 18.23 -17.84 77.15
CA ASN A 60 18.11 -18.61 78.40
C ASN A 60 19.30 -18.50 79.37
N TYR A 61 20.50 -18.25 78.83
CA TYR A 61 21.75 -18.25 79.54
C TYR A 61 22.55 -16.96 79.49
N GLY A 62 22.22 -16.06 78.54
CA GLY A 62 23.04 -14.87 78.29
C GLY A 62 23.14 -13.84 79.39
N GLY A 63 22.29 -13.89 80.42
CA GLY A 63 22.28 -13.04 81.58
C GLY A 63 22.90 -13.68 82.85
N LEU A 64 23.43 -14.87 82.76
CA LEU A 64 23.97 -15.60 83.89
C LEU A 64 25.44 -15.24 84.20
N GLU A 65 25.83 -15.20 85.37
CA GLU A 65 27.24 -14.92 85.87
C GLU A 65 28.17 -16.03 85.29
N GLY A 66 29.25 -15.64 84.64
CA GLY A 66 30.17 -16.56 83.94
C GLY A 66 29.89 -16.95 82.51
N THR A 67 28.79 -16.51 81.94
CA THR A 67 28.46 -16.81 80.47
C THR A 67 28.87 -15.72 79.49
N ALA A 68 29.39 -14.58 79.96
CA ALA A 68 29.75 -13.43 79.16
C ALA A 68 30.69 -13.79 77.99
N ASP A 69 31.72 -14.59 78.23
CA ASP A 69 32.67 -15.05 77.22
C ASP A 69 32.04 -15.95 76.17
N ALA A 70 31.11 -16.81 76.58
CA ALA A 70 30.38 -17.69 75.67
C ALA A 70 29.42 -16.83 74.75
N VAL A 71 28.69 -15.90 75.40
CA VAL A 71 27.83 -14.95 74.60
C VAL A 71 28.66 -14.13 73.60
N ALA A 72 29.83 -13.63 74.03
CA ALA A 72 30.75 -12.91 73.17
C ALA A 72 31.20 -13.72 71.95
N LYS A 73 31.39 -15.05 72.08
CA LYS A 73 31.74 -15.98 70.99
C LYS A 73 30.55 -16.36 70.15
N VAL A 74 29.34 -16.41 70.69
CA VAL A 74 28.12 -16.80 69.97
C VAL A 74 27.54 -15.64 69.11
N LYS A 75 27.58 -14.42 69.60
CA LYS A 75 27.05 -13.25 68.87
C LYS A 75 27.63 -13.05 67.43
N PRO A 76 28.92 -13.21 67.17
CA PRO A 76 29.49 -13.17 65.83
C PRO A 76 28.91 -14.27 64.92
N LEU A 77 28.80 -15.50 65.45
CA LEU A 77 28.27 -16.64 64.70
C LEU A 77 26.79 -16.44 64.37
N LEU A 78 26.00 -15.99 65.37
CA LEU A 78 24.60 -15.61 65.12
C LEU A 78 24.45 -14.51 64.05
N GLY A 79 25.29 -13.47 64.14
CA GLY A 79 25.32 -12.41 63.14
C GLY A 79 25.58 -12.94 61.74
N ILE A 80 26.54 -13.87 61.61
CA ILE A 80 26.81 -14.53 60.30
C ILE A 80 25.59 -15.39 59.85
N CYS A 81 24.97 -16.14 60.78
CA CYS A 81 23.75 -16.90 60.46
C CYS A 81 22.63 -15.96 59.92
N GLN A 82 22.39 -14.84 60.60
CA GLN A 82 21.38 -13.87 60.20
C GLN A 82 21.69 -13.26 58.78
N VAL A 83 22.95 -13.00 58.49
CA VAL A 83 23.36 -12.56 57.14
C VAL A 83 23.03 -13.65 56.09
N ARG A 84 23.33 -14.91 56.40
CA ARG A 84 23.07 -16.09 55.55
C ARG A 84 21.59 -16.32 55.32
N LEU A 85 20.76 -15.96 56.28
CA LEU A 85 19.30 -16.02 56.23
C LEU A 85 18.66 -14.78 55.56
N GLY A 86 19.49 -13.81 55.15
CA GLY A 86 19.01 -12.54 54.53
C GLY A 86 18.46 -11.52 55.56
N ARG A 87 18.61 -11.76 56.84
CA ARG A 87 18.12 -10.92 57.95
C ARG A 87 19.16 -9.85 58.32
N PHE A 88 19.50 -8.94 57.39
CA PHE A 88 20.60 -8.01 57.49
C PHE A 88 20.42 -7.00 58.63
N ALA A 89 19.20 -6.54 58.89
CA ALA A 89 18.88 -5.60 59.95
C ALA A 89 19.15 -6.20 61.35
N GLU A 90 18.94 -7.51 61.57
CA GLU A 90 19.22 -8.22 62.82
C GLU A 90 20.71 -8.55 62.92
N ALA A 91 21.37 -8.81 61.80
CA ALA A 91 22.78 -9.18 61.78
C ALA A 91 23.74 -8.01 62.13
N LEU A 92 23.47 -6.80 61.58
CA LEU A 92 24.39 -5.68 61.65
C LEU A 92 24.78 -5.32 63.12
N PRO A 93 23.83 -5.12 64.05
CA PRO A 93 24.22 -4.75 65.43
C PRO A 93 25.04 -5.83 66.12
N LEU A 94 24.80 -7.11 65.84
CA LEU A 94 25.55 -8.23 66.36
C LEU A 94 26.98 -8.27 65.85
N LEU A 95 27.18 -8.00 64.56
CA LEU A 95 28.49 -7.95 63.92
C LEU A 95 29.30 -6.72 64.37
N GLU A 96 28.67 -5.55 64.51
CA GLU A 96 29.30 -4.36 64.98
C GLU A 96 29.73 -4.40 66.42
N GLU A 97 28.93 -5.08 67.27
CA GLU A 97 29.29 -5.36 68.66
C GLU A 97 30.46 -6.34 68.72
N ALA A 98 30.45 -7.37 67.89
CA ALA A 98 31.52 -8.36 67.82
C ALA A 98 32.85 -7.71 67.37
N LEU A 99 32.82 -6.76 66.44
CA LEU A 99 34.02 -6.02 65.97
C LEU A 99 34.70 -5.14 67.03
N LYS A 100 34.00 -4.85 68.09
CA LYS A 100 34.58 -4.10 69.27
C LYS A 100 35.37 -4.99 70.23
N GLN A 101 35.35 -6.31 70.08
CA GLN A 101 36.09 -7.27 70.88
C GLN A 101 37.60 -7.11 70.63
N PRO A 102 38.44 -7.00 71.70
CA PRO A 102 39.88 -6.75 71.52
C PRO A 102 40.69 -7.95 71.07
N ASP A 103 40.20 -9.16 71.32
CA ASP A 103 40.91 -10.45 71.16
C ASP A 103 40.56 -11.16 69.81
N LEU A 104 40.01 -10.46 68.79
CA LEU A 104 39.74 -11.00 67.53
C LEU A 104 41.01 -11.32 66.71
N ASP A 105 41.14 -12.53 66.26
CA ASP A 105 42.22 -12.84 65.30
C ASP A 105 41.99 -12.16 63.96
N ALA A 106 43.06 -11.99 63.17
CA ALA A 106 43.03 -11.27 61.93
C ALA A 106 42.02 -11.84 60.89
N LYS A 107 41.79 -13.16 60.87
CA LYS A 107 40.85 -13.84 59.96
C LYS A 107 39.40 -13.62 60.41
N GLN A 108 39.13 -13.77 61.70
CA GLN A 108 37.81 -13.50 62.29
C GLN A 108 37.40 -12.05 62.05
N ARG A 109 38.34 -11.09 62.26
CA ARG A 109 38.07 -9.68 62.00
C ARG A 109 37.70 -9.44 60.56
N VAL A 110 38.42 -10.01 59.55
CA VAL A 110 38.13 -9.89 58.13
C VAL A 110 36.76 -10.43 57.81
N ASP A 111 36.36 -11.59 58.33
CA ASP A 111 35.06 -12.16 58.10
C ASP A 111 33.93 -11.29 58.69
N LEU A 112 34.07 -10.79 59.88
CA LEU A 112 33.11 -9.92 60.56
C LEU A 112 32.95 -8.60 59.82
N VAL A 113 34.06 -7.95 59.38
CA VAL A 113 34.06 -6.70 58.58
C VAL A 113 33.37 -6.96 57.25
N PHE A 114 33.64 -8.09 56.61
CA PHE A 114 32.98 -8.51 55.39
C PHE A 114 31.47 -8.61 55.54
N PHE A 115 30.98 -9.38 56.53
CA PHE A 115 29.56 -9.57 56.79
C PHE A 115 28.86 -8.28 57.23
N ALA A 116 29.52 -7.43 57.99
CA ALA A 116 29.00 -6.12 58.39
C ALA A 116 28.90 -5.19 57.19
N GLY A 117 29.93 -5.15 56.34
CA GLY A 117 29.94 -4.37 55.11
C GLY A 117 28.85 -4.85 54.10
N LEU A 118 28.66 -6.17 53.97
CA LEU A 118 27.59 -6.72 53.16
C LEU A 118 26.21 -6.38 53.73
N SER A 119 26.02 -6.44 55.05
CA SER A 119 24.78 -6.08 55.73
C SER A 119 24.43 -4.61 55.53
N ASN A 120 25.41 -3.72 55.66
CA ASN A 120 25.25 -2.30 55.38
C ASN A 120 24.87 -2.08 53.91
N LEU A 121 25.54 -2.73 52.99
CA LEU A 121 25.23 -2.62 51.55
C LEU A 121 23.79 -3.04 51.25
N ARG A 122 23.33 -4.16 51.84
CA ARG A 122 21.99 -4.68 51.63
C ARG A 122 20.88 -3.84 52.28
N GLN A 123 21.21 -3.05 53.31
CA GLN A 123 20.33 -2.07 53.95
C GLN A 123 20.33 -0.69 53.27
N GLY A 124 21.14 -0.50 52.19
CA GLY A 124 21.26 0.78 51.49
C GLY A 124 22.30 1.74 52.07
N ASN A 125 23.03 1.35 53.11
CA ASN A 125 24.06 2.14 53.78
C ASN A 125 25.39 2.03 53.01
N ALA A 126 25.42 2.51 51.75
CA ALA A 126 26.52 2.23 50.82
C ALA A 126 27.84 2.87 51.22
N GLU A 127 27.84 4.05 51.82
CA GLU A 127 29.06 4.71 52.34
C GLU A 127 29.69 3.93 53.53
N ALA A 128 28.87 3.49 54.47
CA ALA A 128 29.34 2.67 55.59
C ALA A 128 29.89 1.32 55.11
N ALA A 129 29.19 0.70 54.15
CA ALA A 129 29.66 -0.51 53.49
C ALA A 129 31.02 -0.33 52.81
N ARG A 130 31.23 0.73 52.05
CA ARG A 130 32.54 1.05 51.39
C ARG A 130 33.66 1.19 52.38
N LYS A 131 33.39 1.91 53.46
CA LYS A 131 34.39 2.10 54.51
C LYS A 131 34.84 0.77 55.11
N GLN A 132 33.89 -0.11 55.48
CA GLN A 132 34.17 -1.42 56.02
C GLN A 132 34.83 -2.36 54.98
N LEU A 133 34.27 -2.47 53.82
CA LEU A 133 34.83 -3.32 52.75
C LEU A 133 36.19 -2.82 52.28
N GLY A 134 36.45 -1.51 52.34
CA GLY A 134 37.73 -0.88 52.06
C GLY A 134 38.85 -1.38 52.91
N GLU A 135 38.60 -1.69 54.18
CA GLU A 135 39.62 -2.27 55.10
C GLU A 135 40.13 -3.64 54.58
N ILE A 136 39.28 -4.36 53.86
CA ILE A 136 39.61 -5.68 53.30
C ILE A 136 40.33 -5.59 51.98
N PHE A 137 39.76 -4.89 50.98
CA PHE A 137 40.33 -4.89 49.63
C PHE A 137 41.63 -4.08 49.51
N THR A 138 41.87 -3.14 50.41
CA THR A 138 43.14 -2.39 50.44
C THR A 138 44.22 -3.15 51.19
N ASN A 139 43.91 -4.20 51.95
CA ASN A 139 44.88 -4.96 52.73
C ASN A 139 45.44 -6.19 51.95
N PRO A 140 46.72 -6.14 51.49
CA PRO A 140 47.33 -7.21 50.70
C PRO A 140 47.53 -8.53 51.50
N ALA A 141 47.44 -8.51 52.83
CA ALA A 141 47.57 -9.70 53.68
C ALA A 141 46.28 -10.55 53.73
N VAL A 142 45.15 -9.98 53.26
CA VAL A 142 43.89 -10.73 53.17
C VAL A 142 43.93 -11.72 51.99
N GLU A 143 43.32 -12.88 52.21
CA GLU A 143 43.18 -13.90 51.17
C GLU A 143 42.64 -13.30 49.87
N ARG A 144 43.25 -13.64 48.73
CA ARG A 144 42.94 -13.07 47.43
C ARG A 144 41.47 -13.22 47.11
N GLY A 145 40.84 -14.33 47.38
CA GLY A 145 39.41 -14.58 47.09
C GLY A 145 38.49 -13.59 47.83
N ARG A 146 38.70 -13.43 49.13
CA ARG A 146 37.94 -12.48 49.97
C ARG A 146 38.15 -11.03 49.53
N ARG A 147 39.35 -10.67 49.13
CA ARG A 147 39.67 -9.36 48.60
C ARG A 147 38.95 -9.07 47.31
N MET A 148 38.91 -10.02 46.38
CA MET A 148 38.19 -9.86 45.09
C MET A 148 36.67 -9.75 45.26
N GLU A 149 36.09 -10.56 46.16
CA GLU A 149 34.67 -10.48 46.48
C GLU A 149 34.30 -9.10 47.06
N THR A 150 35.14 -8.56 47.95
CA THR A 150 34.94 -7.23 48.55
C THR A 150 35.12 -6.11 47.53
N LEU A 151 36.00 -6.24 46.53
CA LEU A 151 36.12 -5.29 45.40
C LEU A 151 34.82 -5.18 44.63
N ILE A 152 34.16 -6.30 44.29
CA ILE A 152 32.88 -6.26 43.55
C ILE A 152 31.81 -5.55 44.39
N LEU A 153 31.69 -5.90 45.68
CA LEU A 153 30.73 -5.26 46.59
C LEU A 153 31.02 -3.75 46.79
N GLY A 154 32.31 -3.36 46.84
CA GLY A 154 32.75 -1.97 46.88
C GLY A 154 32.31 -1.21 45.62
N GLY A 155 32.49 -1.77 44.46
CA GLY A 155 32.01 -1.19 43.22
C GLY A 155 30.47 -1.09 43.15
N MET A 156 29.75 -2.12 43.61
CA MET A 156 28.29 -2.09 43.72
C MET A 156 27.78 -0.94 44.59
N SER A 157 28.51 -0.56 45.65
CA SER A 157 28.11 0.51 46.55
C SER A 157 28.02 1.86 45.83
N TYR A 158 28.91 2.15 44.89
CA TYR A 158 28.83 3.35 44.07
C TYR A 158 27.60 3.32 43.13
N VAL A 159 27.31 2.18 42.53
CA VAL A 159 26.13 2.01 41.68
C VAL A 159 24.84 2.24 42.48
N MET A 160 24.77 1.71 43.70
CA MET A 160 23.61 1.90 44.58
C MET A 160 23.35 3.35 44.96
N GLU A 161 24.38 4.11 45.19
CA GLU A 161 24.32 5.56 45.50
C GLU A 161 24.14 6.41 44.27
N LYS A 162 24.13 5.81 43.08
CA LYS A 162 24.13 6.53 41.80
C LYS A 162 25.34 7.47 41.63
N ASN A 163 26.44 7.14 42.31
CA ASN A 163 27.71 7.84 42.15
C ASN A 163 28.50 7.25 40.98
N TRP A 164 28.01 7.54 39.76
CA TRP A 164 28.47 6.88 38.56
C TRP A 164 29.94 7.20 38.23
N VAL A 165 30.36 8.43 38.39
CA VAL A 165 31.72 8.87 38.10
C VAL A 165 32.75 8.09 38.90
N GLU A 166 32.60 8.03 40.22
CA GLU A 166 33.48 7.26 41.11
C GLU A 166 33.34 5.75 40.85
N GLY A 167 32.17 5.26 40.54
CA GLY A 167 31.95 3.87 40.18
C GLY A 167 32.73 3.49 38.92
N ILE A 168 32.70 4.32 37.86
CA ILE A 168 33.49 4.13 36.64
C ILE A 168 34.99 4.13 36.96
N ALA A 169 35.46 5.10 37.73
CA ALA A 169 36.88 5.17 38.14
C ALA A 169 37.31 3.93 38.91
N PHE A 170 36.45 3.45 39.83
CA PHE A 170 36.66 2.23 40.60
C PHE A 170 36.79 1.00 39.73
N PHE A 171 35.84 0.75 38.82
CA PHE A 171 35.89 -0.43 37.93
C PHE A 171 37.01 -0.37 36.88
N ARG A 172 37.41 0.84 36.43
CA ARG A 172 38.61 1.01 35.57
C ARG A 172 39.89 0.65 36.31
N ARG A 173 39.98 1.00 37.61
CA ARG A 173 41.16 0.71 38.45
C ARG A 173 41.29 -0.77 38.81
N TYR A 174 40.18 -1.45 39.12
CA TYR A 174 40.23 -2.79 39.70
C TYR A 174 39.64 -3.88 38.79
N GLY A 175 39.01 -3.53 37.72
CA GLY A 175 38.30 -4.46 36.82
C GLY A 175 39.16 -5.56 36.23
N ASP A 176 40.40 -5.21 35.82
CA ASP A 176 41.35 -6.21 35.27
C ASP A 176 41.83 -7.19 36.34
N GLU A 177 42.07 -6.72 37.58
CA GLU A 177 42.45 -7.56 38.73
C GLU A 177 41.35 -8.56 39.08
N ILE A 178 40.10 -8.10 39.06
CA ILE A 178 38.92 -8.94 39.29
C ILE A 178 38.79 -10.00 38.17
N ALA A 179 38.96 -9.60 36.92
CA ALA A 179 38.84 -10.50 35.79
C ALA A 179 39.96 -11.54 35.71
N ALA A 180 41.16 -11.18 36.12
CA ALA A 180 42.32 -12.11 36.25
C ALA A 180 42.14 -13.14 37.37
N TYR A 181 41.27 -12.86 38.35
CA TYR A 181 40.95 -13.80 39.43
C TYR A 181 39.84 -14.77 39.01
N SER A 182 38.72 -14.27 38.49
CA SER A 182 37.59 -15.04 38.00
C SER A 182 36.98 -14.36 36.78
N PRO A 183 36.88 -15.08 35.64
CA PRO A 183 36.20 -14.57 34.45
C PRO A 183 34.75 -14.17 34.68
N GLU A 184 34.03 -14.89 35.55
CA GLU A 184 32.64 -14.57 35.93
C GLU A 184 32.53 -13.29 36.76
N ALA A 185 33.44 -13.11 37.74
CA ALA A 185 33.54 -11.91 38.51
C ALA A 185 33.93 -10.71 37.66
N GLY A 186 34.85 -10.91 36.71
CA GLY A 186 35.19 -9.94 35.68
C GLY A 186 34.02 -9.54 34.80
N ALA A 187 33.18 -10.50 34.35
CA ALA A 187 31.98 -10.21 33.61
C ALA A 187 30.98 -9.36 34.41
N ARG A 188 30.78 -9.72 35.67
CA ARG A 188 29.90 -8.97 36.59
C ARG A 188 30.39 -7.52 36.82
N SER A 189 31.68 -7.31 37.05
CA SER A 189 32.24 -5.97 37.23
C SER A 189 32.07 -5.11 35.94
N LYS A 190 32.22 -5.72 34.78
CA LYS A 190 32.03 -5.05 33.50
C LYS A 190 30.54 -4.71 33.21
N ILE A 191 29.57 -5.53 33.65
CA ILE A 191 28.15 -5.18 33.57
C ILE A 191 27.84 -3.96 34.44
N LEU A 192 28.39 -3.90 35.65
CA LEU A 192 28.23 -2.73 36.55
C LEU A 192 28.87 -1.48 35.96
N LEU A 193 30.06 -1.62 35.34
CA LEU A 193 30.71 -0.55 34.60
C LEU A 193 29.87 -0.11 33.38
N LEU A 194 29.33 -1.04 32.59
CA LEU A 194 28.44 -0.74 31.47
C LEU A 194 27.24 0.10 31.90
N HIS A 195 26.61 -0.31 33.01
CA HIS A 195 25.47 0.44 33.53
C HIS A 195 25.89 1.87 33.96
N ALA A 196 27.03 2.01 34.69
CA ALA A 196 27.51 3.32 35.09
C ALA A 196 27.87 4.22 33.89
N LEU A 197 28.53 3.68 32.87
CA LEU A 197 28.83 4.40 31.61
C LEU A 197 27.55 4.89 30.91
N MET A 198 26.51 4.09 30.88
CA MET A 198 25.23 4.48 30.30
C MET A 198 24.56 5.61 31.08
N GLN A 199 24.66 5.60 32.43
CA GLN A 199 24.10 6.66 33.27
C GLN A 199 24.88 7.99 33.12
N GLU A 200 26.21 7.94 32.91
CA GLU A 200 27.07 9.10 32.62
C GLU A 200 27.07 9.45 31.11
N GLN A 201 26.20 8.85 30.29
CA GLN A 201 26.07 9.13 28.88
C GLN A 201 27.35 8.91 28.04
N GLN A 202 28.25 8.04 28.51
CA GLN A 202 29.48 7.66 27.80
C GLN A 202 29.15 6.55 26.77
N TRP A 203 28.29 6.87 25.78
CA TRP A 203 27.61 5.91 24.89
C TRP A 203 28.57 5.06 24.08
N ASP A 204 29.62 5.65 23.47
CA ASP A 204 30.56 4.92 22.59
C ASP A 204 31.42 3.92 23.39
N GLU A 205 31.84 4.29 24.60
CA GLU A 205 32.57 3.37 25.48
C GLU A 205 31.65 2.24 25.96
N ALA A 206 30.42 2.59 26.34
CA ALA A 206 29.40 1.62 26.71
C ALA A 206 29.14 0.62 25.58
N ALA A 207 29.00 1.08 24.33
CA ALA A 207 28.79 0.23 23.16
C ALA A 207 30.00 -0.70 22.90
N THR A 208 31.20 -0.19 23.10
CA THR A 208 32.43 -1.00 22.92
C THR A 208 32.54 -2.07 24.00
N LEU A 209 32.25 -1.72 25.25
CA LEU A 209 32.23 -2.66 26.38
C LEU A 209 31.13 -3.71 26.21
N ALA A 210 29.96 -3.30 25.75
CA ALA A 210 28.83 -4.22 25.50
C ALA A 210 29.19 -5.28 24.45
N ARG A 211 29.83 -4.92 23.34
CA ARG A 211 30.32 -5.86 22.33
C ARG A 211 31.36 -6.85 22.89
N ALA A 212 32.28 -6.34 23.71
CA ALA A 212 33.31 -7.15 24.36
C ALA A 212 32.71 -8.16 25.37
N LEU A 213 31.66 -7.75 26.10
CA LEU A 213 30.91 -8.61 27.01
C LEU A 213 30.14 -9.68 26.27
N HIS A 214 29.48 -9.35 25.17
CA HIS A 214 28.74 -10.32 24.37
C HIS A 214 29.66 -11.44 23.82
N ALA A 215 30.89 -11.12 23.42
CA ALA A 215 31.85 -12.12 22.96
C ALA A 215 32.21 -13.18 24.04
N ASN A 216 31.88 -12.93 25.31
CA ASN A 216 32.09 -13.83 26.43
C ASN A 216 30.76 -14.11 27.20
N LEU A 217 29.66 -14.17 26.45
CA LEU A 217 28.32 -14.36 27.05
C LEU A 217 28.21 -15.68 27.84
N ASP A 218 28.94 -16.71 27.42
CA ASP A 218 29.05 -18.00 28.10
C ASP A 218 29.57 -17.92 29.52
N ARG A 219 30.29 -16.84 29.86
CA ARG A 219 30.86 -16.60 31.19
C ARG A 219 30.04 -15.60 32.03
N THR A 220 28.96 -15.08 31.47
CA THR A 220 28.15 -14.07 32.11
C THR A 220 26.96 -14.70 32.82
N ARG A 221 26.90 -14.63 34.18
CA ARG A 221 25.77 -15.13 34.95
C ARG A 221 24.56 -14.22 34.92
N GLN A 222 24.75 -12.91 34.71
CA GLN A 222 23.72 -11.89 34.66
C GLN A 222 23.28 -11.61 33.19
N VAL A 223 22.87 -12.65 32.47
CA VAL A 223 22.49 -12.54 31.06
C VAL A 223 21.25 -11.70 30.86
N VAL A 224 20.27 -11.78 31.76
CA VAL A 224 19.04 -10.98 31.72
C VAL A 224 19.34 -9.49 31.88
N THR A 225 20.10 -9.14 32.93
CA THR A 225 20.53 -7.75 33.18
C THR A 225 21.31 -7.21 32.00
N PHE A 226 22.28 -7.97 31.48
CA PHE A 226 23.08 -7.54 30.33
C PHE A 226 22.25 -7.33 29.08
N SER A 227 21.33 -8.25 28.77
CA SER A 227 20.45 -8.16 27.61
C SER A 227 19.50 -6.95 27.71
N SER A 228 19.00 -6.65 28.89
CA SER A 228 18.19 -5.44 29.13
C SER A 228 18.99 -4.16 28.87
N LEU A 229 20.24 -4.11 29.34
CA LEU A 229 21.14 -2.98 29.04
C LEU A 229 21.46 -2.83 27.55
N LEU A 230 21.59 -3.95 26.81
CA LEU A 230 21.74 -3.91 25.34
C LEU A 230 20.51 -3.31 24.64
N ILE A 231 19.30 -3.67 25.07
CA ILE A 231 18.06 -3.13 24.52
C ILE A 231 17.96 -1.62 24.82
N GLU A 232 18.30 -1.21 26.04
CA GLU A 232 18.26 0.19 26.45
C GLU A 232 19.31 1.02 25.67
N LEU A 233 20.55 0.55 25.61
CA LEU A 233 21.63 1.21 24.88
C LEU A 233 21.35 1.29 23.37
N GLY A 234 20.86 0.21 22.77
CA GLY A 234 20.43 0.19 21.37
C GLY A 234 19.27 1.14 21.11
N GLY A 235 18.32 1.23 22.04
CA GLY A 235 17.21 2.20 22.00
C GLY A 235 17.70 3.64 22.04
N ARG A 236 18.68 3.92 22.88
CA ARG A 236 19.28 5.27 22.98
C ARG A 236 19.97 5.71 21.69
N PHE A 237 20.80 4.83 21.10
CA PHE A 237 21.40 5.11 19.79
C PHE A 237 20.36 5.32 18.70
N LEU A 238 19.22 4.65 18.78
CA LEU A 238 18.11 4.84 17.86
C LEU A 238 17.47 6.23 18.02
N GLU A 239 17.26 6.70 19.24
CA GLU A 239 16.74 8.04 19.55
C GLU A 239 17.67 9.14 19.06
N ASP A 240 18.99 8.92 19.16
CA ASP A 240 20.03 9.86 18.70
C ASP A 240 20.28 9.77 17.17
N GLY A 241 19.53 8.93 16.44
CA GLY A 241 19.68 8.73 15.00
C GLY A 241 20.91 7.91 14.58
N ALA A 242 21.66 7.36 15.54
CA ALA A 242 22.85 6.54 15.30
C ALA A 242 22.48 5.06 14.98
N CYS A 243 21.67 4.88 13.94
CA CYS A 243 21.01 3.60 13.61
C CYS A 243 21.97 2.43 13.38
N HIS A 244 23.14 2.65 12.80
CA HIS A 244 24.14 1.59 12.61
C HIS A 244 24.66 1.01 13.93
N GLN A 245 24.90 1.87 14.93
CA GLN A 245 25.28 1.45 16.27
C GLN A 245 24.12 0.74 16.97
N ALA A 246 22.89 1.28 16.85
CA ALA A 246 21.69 0.63 17.35
C ALA A 246 21.53 -0.80 16.80
N ILE A 247 21.61 -0.99 15.48
CA ILE A 247 21.52 -2.32 14.84
C ILE A 247 22.63 -3.24 15.36
N SER A 248 23.88 -2.73 15.47
CA SER A 248 25.00 -3.54 15.92
C SER A 248 24.82 -4.10 17.34
N LEU A 249 24.15 -3.35 18.22
CA LEU A 249 23.88 -3.73 19.61
C LEU A 249 22.60 -4.58 19.73
N LEU A 250 21.50 -4.16 19.07
CA LEU A 250 20.24 -4.88 19.16
C LEU A 250 20.29 -6.30 18.53
N ARG A 251 21.21 -6.53 17.59
CA ARG A 251 21.48 -7.87 17.06
C ARG A 251 22.22 -8.78 18.04
N LEU A 252 22.87 -8.24 19.07
CA LEU A 252 23.54 -9.00 20.10
C LEU A 252 22.59 -9.47 21.22
N VAL A 253 21.36 -8.98 21.23
CA VAL A 253 20.36 -9.37 22.23
C VAL A 253 19.95 -10.82 21.99
N PRO A 254 20.22 -11.76 22.92
CA PRO A 254 19.76 -13.12 22.80
C PRO A 254 18.23 -13.20 22.89
N THR A 255 17.63 -14.18 22.29
CA THR A 255 16.19 -14.44 22.43
C THR A 255 15.84 -14.88 23.85
N ALA A 256 14.58 -14.69 24.24
CA ALA A 256 14.09 -15.15 25.53
C ALA A 256 14.36 -16.65 25.75
N ALA A 257 14.10 -17.48 24.74
CA ALA A 257 14.39 -18.91 24.79
C ALA A 257 15.88 -19.25 24.93
N GLU A 258 16.76 -18.45 24.32
CA GLU A 258 18.22 -18.60 24.52
C GLU A 258 18.66 -18.22 25.91
N ILE A 259 18.11 -17.12 26.47
CA ILE A 259 18.38 -16.68 27.83
C ILE A 259 17.95 -17.77 28.82
N GLU A 260 16.72 -18.25 28.72
CA GLU A 260 16.18 -19.29 29.56
C GLU A 260 17.01 -20.59 29.50
N ARG A 261 17.34 -21.03 28.28
CA ARG A 261 18.19 -22.21 28.07
C ARG A 261 19.56 -22.05 28.71
N LEU A 262 20.21 -20.89 28.50
CA LEU A 262 21.54 -20.59 29.06
C LEU A 262 21.51 -20.60 30.57
N GLN A 263 20.52 -19.96 31.20
CA GLN A 263 20.41 -19.85 32.64
C GLN A 263 20.02 -21.19 33.29
N THR A 264 19.09 -21.94 32.69
CA THR A 264 18.68 -23.25 33.16
C THR A 264 19.83 -24.26 33.13
N THR A 265 20.59 -24.29 32.02
CA THR A 265 21.78 -25.14 31.89
C THR A 265 22.82 -24.84 32.97
N ARG A 266 23.14 -23.56 33.17
CA ARG A 266 24.11 -23.12 34.19
C ARG A 266 23.64 -23.40 35.61
N LEU A 267 22.35 -23.25 35.84
CA LEU A 267 21.77 -23.56 37.16
C LEU A 267 21.96 -25.03 37.49
N ALA A 268 21.66 -25.92 36.53
CA ALA A 268 21.85 -27.36 36.68
C ALA A 268 23.34 -27.74 36.88
N GLU A 269 24.27 -27.10 36.12
CA GLU A 269 25.72 -27.31 36.34
C GLU A 269 26.14 -26.82 37.72
N ALA A 270 25.67 -25.67 38.19
CA ALA A 270 25.99 -25.14 39.50
C ALA A 270 25.39 -26.00 40.65
N GLU A 271 24.21 -26.58 40.48
CA GLU A 271 23.61 -27.48 41.42
C GLU A 271 24.43 -28.81 41.52
N GLN A 272 24.92 -29.32 40.40
CA GLN A 272 25.83 -30.48 40.38
C GLN A 272 27.18 -30.17 41.05
N ASP A 273 27.75 -28.97 40.78
CA ASP A 273 28.97 -28.50 41.45
C ASP A 273 28.76 -28.33 42.96
N LEU A 274 27.56 -27.88 43.39
CA LEU A 274 27.21 -27.74 44.78
C LEU A 274 27.22 -29.11 45.47
N GLU A 275 26.62 -30.14 44.91
CA GLU A 275 26.63 -31.51 45.44
C GLU A 275 28.09 -31.99 45.60
N SER A 276 28.92 -31.76 44.60
CA SER A 276 30.34 -32.14 44.61
C SER A 276 31.12 -31.41 45.71
N ALA A 277 30.88 -30.08 45.87
CA ALA A 277 31.54 -29.28 46.87
C ALA A 277 31.11 -29.68 48.32
N MET A 278 29.83 -30.03 48.49
CA MET A 278 29.30 -30.54 49.77
C MET A 278 29.90 -31.89 50.12
N ALA A 279 29.96 -32.83 49.18
CA ALA A 279 30.61 -34.13 49.34
C ALA A 279 32.09 -34.00 49.71
N GLY A 280 32.80 -33.04 49.13
CA GLY A 280 34.17 -32.69 49.39
C GLY A 280 34.39 -31.88 50.68
N LYS A 281 33.33 -31.56 51.45
CA LYS A 281 33.35 -30.73 52.68
C LYS A 281 34.05 -29.36 52.49
N ASN A 282 34.01 -28.79 51.30
CA ASN A 282 34.58 -27.48 51.02
C ASN A 282 33.56 -26.36 51.28
N LEU A 283 33.46 -25.94 52.52
CA LEU A 283 32.47 -24.96 52.97
C LEU A 283 32.54 -23.63 52.25
N VAL A 284 33.78 -23.14 51.92
CA VAL A 284 33.96 -21.92 51.19
C VAL A 284 33.38 -22.03 49.76
N ARG A 285 33.71 -23.10 49.04
CA ARG A 285 33.23 -23.34 47.68
C ARG A 285 31.70 -23.58 47.70
N THR A 286 31.20 -24.34 48.69
CA THR A 286 29.76 -24.58 48.87
C THR A 286 29.00 -23.25 49.00
N SER A 287 29.50 -22.33 49.86
CA SER A 287 28.88 -21.00 50.06
C SER A 287 28.91 -20.13 48.80
N GLN A 288 30.02 -20.16 48.08
CA GLN A 288 30.14 -19.41 46.79
C GLN A 288 29.17 -19.91 45.76
N ILE A 289 29.03 -21.22 45.59
CA ILE A 289 28.11 -21.84 44.64
C ILE A 289 26.66 -21.57 45.04
N GLN A 290 26.30 -21.71 46.32
CA GLN A 290 24.96 -21.36 46.81
C GLN A 290 24.58 -19.91 46.51
N THR A 291 25.53 -18.97 46.70
CA THR A 291 25.32 -17.56 46.35
C THR A 291 25.08 -17.40 44.83
N ALA A 292 25.86 -18.09 43.99
CA ALA A 292 25.74 -18.04 42.55
C ALA A 292 24.38 -18.63 42.08
N ILE A 293 23.93 -19.73 42.66
CA ILE A 293 22.61 -20.33 42.40
C ILE A 293 21.49 -19.35 42.76
N GLY A 294 21.60 -18.72 43.95
CA GLY A 294 20.64 -17.69 44.37
C GLY A 294 20.59 -16.46 43.43
N GLU A 295 21.71 -16.07 42.86
CA GLU A 295 21.77 -14.97 41.86
C GLU A 295 21.10 -15.42 40.55
N MET A 296 21.43 -16.60 40.02
CA MET A 296 20.85 -17.11 38.78
C MET A 296 19.32 -17.32 38.89
N ARG A 297 18.84 -17.83 40.02
CA ARG A 297 17.39 -17.95 40.27
C ARG A 297 16.69 -16.62 40.30
N ARG A 298 17.27 -15.61 40.97
CA ARG A 298 16.73 -14.23 40.95
C ARG A 298 16.73 -13.59 39.57
N GLU A 299 17.75 -13.84 38.75
CA GLU A 299 17.77 -13.40 37.34
C GLU A 299 16.60 -14.05 36.55
N LEU A 300 16.35 -15.33 36.72
CA LEU A 300 15.21 -16.00 36.08
C LEU A 300 13.87 -15.46 36.55
N GLU A 301 13.67 -15.31 37.87
CA GLU A 301 12.47 -14.69 38.43
C GLU A 301 12.25 -13.24 37.96
N ALA A 302 13.33 -12.48 37.77
CA ALA A 302 13.25 -11.14 37.22
C ALA A 302 12.89 -11.18 35.74
N PHE A 303 13.36 -12.18 35.01
CA PHE A 303 13.08 -12.36 33.60
C PHE A 303 11.62 -12.73 33.34
N GLU A 304 11.03 -13.61 34.16
CA GLU A 304 9.60 -13.96 34.09
C GLU A 304 8.67 -12.73 34.21
N LYS A 305 9.15 -11.63 34.82
CA LYS A 305 8.43 -10.36 34.95
C LYS A 305 8.59 -9.44 33.75
N ILE A 306 9.32 -9.87 32.70
CA ILE A 306 9.52 -9.11 31.47
C ILE A 306 8.87 -9.86 30.27
N PRO A 307 7.54 -9.94 30.20
CA PRO A 307 6.86 -10.80 29.23
C PRO A 307 7.05 -10.36 27.79
N GLN A 308 7.44 -9.11 27.54
CA GLN A 308 7.55 -8.50 26.21
C GLN A 308 9.01 -8.30 25.74
N PHE A 309 9.94 -9.09 26.30
CA PHE A 309 11.38 -8.92 26.06
C PHE A 309 11.76 -9.01 24.59
N ASP A 310 11.39 -10.10 23.94
CA ASP A 310 11.72 -10.35 22.53
C ASP A 310 11.01 -9.36 21.58
N SER A 311 9.76 -9.04 21.87
CA SER A 311 8.98 -8.09 21.05
C SER A 311 9.56 -6.68 21.15
N ALA A 312 9.97 -6.24 22.34
CA ALA A 312 10.60 -4.94 22.55
C ALA A 312 11.94 -4.79 21.83
N ALA A 313 12.79 -5.83 21.86
CA ALA A 313 14.08 -5.82 21.18
C ALA A 313 13.90 -5.78 19.65
N ARG A 314 13.04 -6.61 19.10
CA ARG A 314 12.79 -6.71 17.65
C ARG A 314 12.11 -5.47 17.09
N LEU A 315 11.17 -4.87 17.82
CA LEU A 315 10.53 -3.62 17.41
C LEU A 315 11.56 -2.48 17.27
N ARG A 316 12.48 -2.34 18.24
CA ARG A 316 13.57 -1.34 18.16
C ARG A 316 14.51 -1.62 16.98
N LEU A 317 14.86 -2.88 16.77
CA LEU A 317 15.70 -3.28 15.63
C LEU A 317 15.04 -2.94 14.29
N ALA A 318 13.75 -3.21 14.13
CA ALA A 318 12.99 -2.84 12.94
C ALA A 318 12.93 -1.31 12.77
N GLY A 319 12.73 -0.57 13.87
CA GLY A 319 12.75 0.90 13.88
C GLY A 319 14.06 1.48 13.36
N ALA A 320 15.20 0.88 13.77
CA ALA A 320 16.51 1.30 13.28
C ALA A 320 16.69 1.07 11.76
N TYR A 321 16.12 -0.01 11.21
CA TYR A 321 16.11 -0.24 9.77
C TYR A 321 15.21 0.75 9.03
N PHE A 322 14.06 1.11 9.58
CA PHE A 322 13.17 2.11 8.98
C PHE A 322 13.83 3.51 8.92
N GLN A 323 14.52 3.93 9.98
CA GLN A 323 15.25 5.21 9.99
C GLN A 323 16.41 5.25 8.99
N LEU A 324 16.98 4.10 8.61
CA LEU A 324 18.00 4.00 7.56
C LEU A 324 17.40 3.85 6.15
N GLU A 325 16.09 4.06 5.99
CA GLU A 325 15.36 3.83 4.72
C GLU A 325 15.46 2.38 4.20
N ARG A 326 15.93 1.46 5.03
CA ARG A 326 15.99 0.02 4.75
C ARG A 326 14.66 -0.64 5.11
N THR A 327 13.59 -0.10 4.54
CA THR A 327 12.21 -0.47 4.88
C THR A 327 11.92 -1.97 4.69
N ARG A 328 12.53 -2.61 3.69
CA ARG A 328 12.32 -4.04 3.42
C ARG A 328 12.81 -4.90 4.58
N GLU A 329 13.98 -4.61 5.13
CA GLU A 329 14.56 -5.35 6.26
C GLU A 329 13.74 -5.13 7.54
N GLY A 330 13.32 -3.88 7.79
CA GLY A 330 12.40 -3.57 8.89
C GLY A 330 11.09 -4.37 8.79
N CYS A 331 10.47 -4.40 7.61
CA CYS A 331 9.26 -5.18 7.36
C CYS A 331 9.47 -6.68 7.56
N LEU A 332 10.61 -7.25 7.17
CA LEU A 332 10.88 -8.69 7.37
C LEU A 332 10.97 -9.05 8.86
N ILE A 333 11.59 -8.20 9.68
CA ILE A 333 11.67 -8.40 11.13
C ILE A 333 10.27 -8.35 11.74
N LEU A 334 9.48 -7.33 11.38
CA LEU A 334 8.11 -7.19 11.90
C LEU A 334 7.19 -8.30 11.41
N ASP A 335 7.29 -8.74 10.15
CA ASP A 335 6.47 -9.84 9.62
C ASP A 335 6.75 -11.15 10.37
N GLN A 336 8.03 -11.44 10.64
CA GLN A 336 8.40 -12.58 11.47
C GLN A 336 7.84 -12.46 12.90
N MET A 337 7.97 -11.28 13.50
CA MET A 337 7.46 -10.98 14.83
C MET A 337 5.94 -11.18 14.91
N VAL A 338 5.21 -10.58 13.98
CA VAL A 338 3.74 -10.66 13.89
C VAL A 338 3.26 -12.11 13.70
N ARG A 339 3.99 -12.94 12.97
CA ARG A 339 3.59 -14.33 12.70
C ARG A 339 3.95 -15.32 13.79
N GLN A 340 5.07 -15.12 14.49
CA GLN A 340 5.67 -16.14 15.35
C GLN A 340 5.55 -15.84 16.85
N MET A 341 5.44 -14.55 17.24
CA MET A 341 5.36 -14.18 18.65
C MET A 341 3.94 -14.21 19.19
N GLU A 342 3.79 -14.48 20.48
CA GLU A 342 2.51 -14.38 21.15
C GLU A 342 1.93 -12.95 21.07
N PRO A 343 0.60 -12.81 20.92
CA PRO A 343 -0.05 -11.51 20.85
C PRO A 343 0.11 -10.70 22.12
N ASP A 344 0.84 -9.61 22.08
CA ASP A 344 0.97 -8.62 23.13
C ASP A 344 0.79 -7.20 22.58
N ALA A 345 0.84 -6.18 23.45
CA ALA A 345 0.67 -4.79 23.07
C ALA A 345 1.79 -4.27 22.13
N ILE A 346 3.01 -4.85 22.23
CA ILE A 346 4.13 -4.47 21.37
C ILE A 346 3.96 -5.10 19.97
N VAL A 347 3.55 -6.36 19.91
CA VAL A 347 3.28 -7.07 18.65
C VAL A 347 2.07 -6.43 17.93
N GLU A 348 1.09 -5.97 18.69
CA GLU A 348 -0.04 -5.20 18.15
C GLU A 348 0.43 -3.89 17.48
N ALA A 349 1.22 -3.07 18.18
CA ALA A 349 1.79 -1.84 17.65
C ALA A 349 2.74 -2.08 16.45
N ALA A 350 3.52 -3.17 16.50
CA ALA A 350 4.40 -3.59 15.43
C ALA A 350 3.61 -3.93 14.15
N THR A 351 2.40 -4.47 14.27
CA THR A 351 1.55 -4.80 13.12
C THR A 351 1.13 -3.54 12.36
N ALA A 352 0.76 -2.47 13.06
CA ALA A 352 0.47 -1.18 12.42
C ALA A 352 1.70 -0.62 11.70
N SER A 353 2.88 -0.73 12.30
CA SER A 353 4.14 -0.31 11.69
C SER A 353 4.52 -1.14 10.46
N LEU A 354 4.26 -2.45 10.50
CA LEU A 354 4.47 -3.37 9.37
C LEU A 354 3.56 -3.00 8.19
N ILE A 355 2.30 -2.68 8.44
CA ILE A 355 1.35 -2.26 7.40
C ILE A 355 1.86 -0.97 6.74
N ARG A 356 2.26 0.06 7.53
CA ARG A 356 2.84 1.30 7.00
C ARG A 356 4.09 1.03 6.15
N GLY A 357 4.97 0.12 6.61
CA GLY A 357 6.14 -0.28 5.85
C GLY A 357 5.82 -0.97 4.52
N TRP A 358 4.80 -1.85 4.47
CA TRP A 358 4.35 -2.43 3.21
C TRP A 358 3.70 -1.39 2.29
N MET A 359 3.00 -0.39 2.86
CA MET A 359 2.43 0.73 2.10
C MET A 359 3.52 1.56 1.43
N SER A 360 4.59 1.93 2.16
CA SER A 360 5.71 2.72 1.60
C SER A 360 6.51 1.97 0.52
N LEU A 361 6.48 0.64 0.54
CA LEU A 361 7.05 -0.21 -0.50
C LEU A 361 6.06 -0.50 -1.65
N GLU A 362 4.89 0.13 -1.67
CA GLU A 362 3.80 -0.11 -2.61
C GLU A 362 3.32 -1.58 -2.65
N ARG A 363 3.53 -2.32 -1.56
CA ARG A 363 3.10 -3.72 -1.43
C ARG A 363 1.68 -3.80 -0.83
N TYR A 364 0.75 -3.10 -1.45
CA TYR A 364 -0.63 -2.93 -0.98
C TYR A 364 -1.34 -4.25 -0.65
N ALA A 365 -1.18 -5.27 -1.50
CA ALA A 365 -1.78 -6.58 -1.23
C ALA A 365 -1.21 -7.27 0.02
N ARG A 366 0.05 -7.00 0.41
CA ARG A 366 0.62 -7.48 1.66
C ARG A 366 0.12 -6.66 2.84
N ALA A 367 0.04 -5.34 2.70
CA ALA A 367 -0.51 -4.45 3.71
C ALA A 367 -1.93 -4.85 4.09
N ALA A 368 -2.82 -5.04 3.10
CA ALA A 368 -4.21 -5.47 3.32
C ALA A 368 -4.30 -6.82 4.04
N ARG A 369 -3.55 -7.84 3.58
CA ARG A 369 -3.52 -9.16 4.25
C ARG A 369 -2.97 -9.11 5.67
N THR A 370 -2.00 -8.24 5.96
CA THR A 370 -1.50 -8.06 7.32
C THR A 370 -2.55 -7.42 8.21
N ALA A 371 -3.36 -6.50 7.68
CA ALA A 371 -4.48 -5.91 8.40
C ALA A 371 -5.62 -6.91 8.65
N ASP A 372 -5.91 -7.82 7.70
CA ASP A 372 -6.85 -8.93 7.91
C ASP A 372 -6.38 -9.82 9.07
N LEU A 373 -5.09 -10.18 9.07
CA LEU A 373 -4.50 -10.99 10.14
C LEU A 373 -4.58 -10.31 11.51
N TYR A 374 -4.57 -8.97 11.56
CA TYR A 374 -4.66 -8.23 12.82
C TYR A 374 -5.97 -8.50 13.57
N GLU A 375 -7.12 -8.42 12.89
CA GLU A 375 -8.41 -8.64 13.54
C GLU A 375 -8.55 -10.06 14.11
N GLU A 376 -8.06 -11.05 13.38
CA GLU A 376 -8.05 -12.47 13.81
C GLU A 376 -7.11 -12.68 14.99
N ARG A 377 -5.86 -12.24 14.87
CA ARG A 377 -4.79 -12.57 15.80
C ARG A 377 -4.93 -11.86 17.14
N PHE A 378 -5.39 -10.62 17.14
CA PHE A 378 -5.55 -9.80 18.34
C PHE A 378 -6.98 -9.79 18.88
N ALA A 379 -7.84 -10.72 18.44
CA ALA A 379 -9.24 -10.82 18.91
C ALA A 379 -9.34 -10.90 20.44
N GLY A 380 -8.40 -11.60 21.09
CA GLY A 380 -8.36 -11.82 22.54
C GLY A 380 -7.81 -10.66 23.37
N LEU A 381 -7.21 -9.63 22.76
CA LEU A 381 -6.71 -8.49 23.52
C LEU A 381 -7.85 -7.56 23.96
N ALA A 382 -7.83 -7.18 25.26
CA ALA A 382 -8.83 -6.28 25.82
C ALA A 382 -8.74 -4.86 25.22
N GLU A 383 -7.52 -4.38 24.97
CA GLU A 383 -7.26 -3.07 24.39
C GLU A 383 -6.54 -3.20 23.05
N LYS A 384 -7.05 -2.52 22.03
CA LYS A 384 -6.49 -2.47 20.67
C LYS A 384 -6.36 -1.00 20.25
N PRO A 385 -5.37 -0.29 20.78
CA PRO A 385 -5.25 1.16 20.56
C PRO A 385 -5.06 1.50 19.09
N ASN A 386 -4.41 0.63 18.30
CA ASN A 386 -4.13 0.86 16.89
C ASN A 386 -5.23 0.34 15.94
N LEU A 387 -6.33 -0.23 16.44
CA LEU A 387 -7.35 -0.85 15.58
C LEU A 387 -7.92 0.11 14.54
N ALA A 388 -8.23 1.35 14.92
CA ALA A 388 -8.76 2.35 13.98
C ALA A 388 -7.76 2.66 12.88
N ASP A 389 -6.47 2.84 13.24
CA ASP A 389 -5.39 3.11 12.29
C ASP A 389 -5.16 1.92 11.35
N VAL A 390 -5.19 0.70 11.88
CA VAL A 390 -5.02 -0.53 11.09
C VAL A 390 -6.15 -0.68 10.06
N LEU A 391 -7.40 -0.45 10.45
CA LEU A 391 -8.54 -0.51 9.54
C LEU A 391 -8.49 0.61 8.48
N PHE A 392 -8.05 1.79 8.87
CA PHE A 392 -7.82 2.89 7.95
C PHE A 392 -6.72 2.54 6.92
N LEU A 393 -5.59 2.02 7.39
CA LEU A 393 -4.49 1.57 6.52
C LEU A 393 -4.90 0.41 5.60
N LYS A 394 -5.79 -0.49 6.07
CA LYS A 394 -6.39 -1.54 5.22
C LYS A 394 -7.18 -0.93 4.06
N ALA A 395 -8.05 0.03 4.37
CA ALA A 395 -8.83 0.73 3.35
C ALA A 395 -7.91 1.47 2.35
N GLN A 396 -6.86 2.13 2.85
CA GLN A 396 -5.84 2.78 2.01
C GLN A 396 -5.07 1.77 1.15
N ALA A 397 -4.78 0.58 1.67
CA ALA A 397 -4.15 -0.49 0.90
C ALA A 397 -5.07 -1.05 -0.19
N LEU A 398 -6.38 -1.10 0.03
CA LEU A 398 -7.36 -1.47 -0.99
C LEU A 398 -7.48 -0.38 -2.07
N GLU A 399 -7.44 0.90 -1.67
CA GLU A 399 -7.37 2.04 -2.59
C GLU A 399 -6.13 1.96 -3.48
N GLY A 400 -4.94 1.69 -2.93
CA GLY A 400 -3.71 1.48 -3.68
C GLY A 400 -3.75 0.30 -4.65
N GLN A 401 -4.67 -0.65 -4.44
CA GLN A 401 -4.97 -1.76 -5.37
C GLN A 401 -6.09 -1.40 -6.37
N PHE A 402 -6.56 -0.15 -6.39
CA PHE A 402 -7.68 0.33 -7.20
C PHE A 402 -9.03 -0.36 -6.89
N GLN A 403 -9.16 -0.94 -5.70
CA GLN A 403 -10.39 -1.56 -5.21
C GLN A 403 -11.25 -0.50 -4.49
N HIS A 404 -11.64 0.55 -5.21
CA HIS A 404 -12.26 1.75 -4.64
C HIS A 404 -13.57 1.49 -3.89
N GLU A 405 -14.41 0.55 -4.33
CA GLU A 405 -15.66 0.20 -3.61
C GLU A 405 -15.32 -0.42 -2.25
N ALA A 406 -14.40 -1.39 -2.22
CA ALA A 406 -13.98 -2.03 -0.97
C ALA A 406 -13.24 -1.06 -0.05
N ALA A 407 -12.43 -0.15 -0.63
CA ALA A 407 -11.77 0.92 0.13
C ALA A 407 -12.78 1.86 0.77
N ALA A 408 -13.80 2.30 0.02
CA ALA A 408 -14.86 3.17 0.53
C ALA A 408 -15.65 2.51 1.66
N ASP A 409 -15.94 1.21 1.54
CA ASP A 409 -16.61 0.45 2.60
C ASP A 409 -15.72 0.35 3.85
N GLY A 410 -14.42 0.10 3.68
CA GLY A 410 -13.45 0.05 4.77
C GLY A 410 -13.34 1.40 5.50
N TYR A 411 -13.23 2.50 4.77
CA TYR A 411 -13.18 3.83 5.37
C TYR A 411 -14.48 4.18 6.11
N ARG A 412 -15.65 3.79 5.58
CA ARG A 412 -16.93 3.99 6.24
C ARG A 412 -17.06 3.16 7.53
N ASP A 413 -16.52 1.94 7.55
CA ASP A 413 -16.44 1.12 8.76
C ASP A 413 -15.62 1.82 9.84
N VAL A 414 -14.45 2.40 9.49
CA VAL A 414 -13.63 3.19 10.43
C VAL A 414 -14.42 4.36 11.01
N ALA A 415 -15.05 5.17 10.16
CA ALA A 415 -15.82 6.33 10.58
C ALA A 415 -17.00 5.97 11.49
N THR A 416 -17.66 4.84 11.23
CA THR A 416 -18.83 4.37 11.98
C THR A 416 -18.44 3.76 13.33
N ARG A 417 -17.34 2.99 13.36
CA ARG A 417 -16.89 2.31 14.59
C ARG A 417 -16.15 3.24 15.56
N PHE A 418 -15.54 4.29 15.04
CA PHE A 418 -14.68 5.19 15.83
C PHE A 418 -15.03 6.68 15.62
N PRO A 419 -16.32 7.08 15.80
CA PRO A 419 -16.78 8.43 15.47
C PRO A 419 -16.10 9.54 16.29
N ASP A 420 -15.61 9.20 17.49
CA ASP A 420 -14.97 10.15 18.41
C ASP A 420 -13.45 10.29 18.16
N LYS A 421 -12.86 9.47 17.29
CA LYS A 421 -11.43 9.58 16.95
C LYS A 421 -11.21 10.62 15.85
N PRO A 422 -10.10 11.38 15.88
CA PRO A 422 -9.77 12.37 14.83
C PRO A 422 -9.77 11.79 13.41
N ILE A 423 -9.37 10.52 13.27
CA ILE A 423 -9.32 9.82 11.97
C ILE A 423 -10.72 9.61 11.33
N ALA A 424 -11.81 9.73 12.10
CA ALA A 424 -13.17 9.47 11.60
C ALA A 424 -13.55 10.46 10.48
N ALA A 425 -13.29 11.74 10.68
CA ALA A 425 -13.62 12.77 9.68
C ALA A 425 -12.83 12.57 8.39
N GLN A 426 -11.57 12.17 8.50
CA GLN A 426 -10.74 11.83 7.34
C GLN A 426 -11.24 10.55 6.65
N ALA A 427 -11.64 9.54 7.41
CA ALA A 427 -12.21 8.31 6.86
C ALA A 427 -13.52 8.56 6.10
N GLU A 428 -14.43 9.41 6.63
CA GLU A 428 -15.64 9.82 5.90
C GLU A 428 -15.31 10.49 4.56
N PHE A 429 -14.34 11.40 4.58
CA PHE A 429 -13.87 12.06 3.37
C PHE A 429 -13.29 11.06 2.36
N MET A 430 -12.40 10.17 2.80
CA MET A 430 -11.79 9.15 1.93
C MET A 430 -12.81 8.15 1.37
N ALA A 431 -13.86 7.83 2.14
CA ALA A 431 -14.97 7.02 1.64
C ALA A 431 -15.68 7.69 0.47
N ALA A 432 -16.01 8.97 0.61
CA ALA A 432 -16.65 9.75 -0.46
C ALA A 432 -15.72 9.93 -1.66
N TYR A 433 -14.44 10.18 -1.42
CA TYR A 433 -13.42 10.33 -2.46
C TYR A 433 -13.22 9.04 -3.27
N ASN A 434 -13.19 7.87 -2.64
CA ASN A 434 -13.09 6.60 -3.36
C ASN A 434 -14.34 6.30 -4.21
N ILE A 435 -15.53 6.69 -3.76
CA ILE A 435 -16.76 6.62 -4.58
C ILE A 435 -16.65 7.59 -5.78
N LEU A 436 -16.03 8.75 -5.59
CA LEU A 436 -15.76 9.68 -6.69
C LEU A 436 -14.84 9.05 -7.75
N GLN A 437 -13.83 8.30 -7.34
CA GLN A 437 -12.92 7.59 -8.26
C GLN A 437 -13.64 6.52 -9.10
N LEU A 438 -14.77 6.01 -8.64
CA LEU A 438 -15.66 5.13 -9.41
C LEU A 438 -16.55 5.91 -10.39
N GLU A 439 -16.39 7.23 -10.48
CA GLU A 439 -17.23 8.12 -11.27
C GLU A 439 -18.73 8.11 -10.86
N ASP A 440 -19.03 7.61 -9.66
CA ASP A 440 -20.38 7.72 -9.06
C ASP A 440 -20.53 9.06 -8.35
N TYR A 441 -20.63 10.12 -9.14
CA TYR A 441 -20.65 11.49 -8.65
C TYR A 441 -21.87 11.82 -7.77
N LYS A 442 -22.99 11.14 -7.97
CA LYS A 442 -24.20 11.32 -7.16
C LYS A 442 -24.03 10.75 -5.75
N ARG A 443 -23.52 9.52 -5.67
CA ARG A 443 -23.28 8.85 -4.39
C ARG A 443 -22.16 9.56 -3.62
N ALA A 444 -21.03 9.88 -4.28
CA ALA A 444 -19.95 10.66 -3.69
C ALA A 444 -20.45 12.02 -3.17
N GLY A 445 -21.20 12.74 -4.01
CA GLY A 445 -21.78 14.02 -3.64
C GLY A 445 -22.70 13.95 -2.44
N SER A 446 -23.53 12.90 -2.33
CA SER A 446 -24.40 12.70 -1.16
C SER A 446 -23.59 12.48 0.12
N LEU A 447 -22.47 11.76 0.06
CA LEU A 447 -21.59 11.54 1.20
C LEU A 447 -20.91 12.84 1.64
N PHE A 448 -20.36 13.63 0.71
CA PHE A 448 -19.82 14.96 1.01
C PHE A 448 -20.86 15.91 1.59
N ASP A 449 -22.11 15.92 1.07
CA ASP A 449 -23.19 16.73 1.61
C ASP A 449 -23.57 16.36 3.05
N GLN A 450 -23.51 15.06 3.40
CA GLN A 450 -23.74 14.61 4.77
C GLN A 450 -22.64 15.09 5.71
N GLN A 451 -21.39 15.03 5.26
CA GLN A 451 -20.24 15.50 6.03
C GLN A 451 -20.27 17.03 6.22
N LEU A 452 -20.55 17.80 5.16
CA LEU A 452 -20.67 19.27 5.22
C LEU A 452 -21.74 19.77 6.20
N LYS A 453 -22.84 19.03 6.42
CA LYS A 453 -23.88 19.40 7.38
C LYS A 453 -23.38 19.41 8.83
N ARG A 454 -22.32 18.66 9.12
CA ARG A 454 -21.75 18.51 10.47
C ARG A 454 -20.51 19.37 10.69
N LEU A 455 -19.78 19.67 9.61
CA LEU A 455 -18.54 20.46 9.67
C LEU A 455 -18.86 21.96 9.77
N LYS A 456 -18.09 22.65 10.59
CA LYS A 456 -18.04 24.11 10.61
C LYS A 456 -16.99 24.58 9.61
N LYS A 457 -17.11 25.81 9.10
CA LYS A 457 -16.13 26.38 8.17
C LYS A 457 -14.72 26.47 8.77
N THR A 458 -14.60 26.55 10.10
CA THR A 458 -13.33 26.57 10.84
C THR A 458 -12.68 25.20 10.99
N ASP A 459 -13.38 24.11 10.66
CA ASP A 459 -12.84 22.76 10.74
C ASP A 459 -11.91 22.53 9.54
N GLU A 460 -10.73 22.02 9.79
CA GLU A 460 -9.72 21.78 8.75
C GLU A 460 -10.28 20.98 7.56
N MET A 461 -11.06 19.95 7.83
CA MET A 461 -11.67 19.11 6.79
C MET A 461 -12.70 19.84 5.93
N TRP A 462 -13.27 20.99 6.37
CA TRP A 462 -14.32 21.66 5.61
C TRP A 462 -13.87 22.11 4.22
N GLN A 463 -12.65 22.65 4.10
CA GLN A 463 -12.09 23.09 2.80
C GLN A 463 -11.95 21.91 1.82
N HIS A 464 -11.48 20.76 2.31
CA HIS A 464 -11.33 19.56 1.47
C HIS A 464 -12.71 19.08 1.01
N VAL A 465 -13.66 18.98 1.93
CA VAL A 465 -14.99 18.43 1.62
C VAL A 465 -15.77 19.34 0.67
N ILE A 466 -15.76 20.67 0.86
CA ILE A 466 -16.48 21.59 -0.04
C ILE A 466 -15.86 21.62 -1.44
N PHE A 467 -14.52 21.60 -1.52
CA PHE A 467 -13.83 21.57 -2.79
C PHE A 467 -14.14 20.26 -3.54
N TRP A 468 -13.96 19.10 -2.93
CA TRP A 468 -14.22 17.83 -3.60
C TRP A 468 -15.72 17.56 -3.85
N ARG A 469 -16.59 18.17 -3.06
CA ARG A 469 -18.02 18.21 -3.39
C ARG A 469 -18.28 19.01 -4.68
N ALA A 470 -17.62 20.14 -4.81
CA ALA A 470 -17.67 20.92 -6.06
C ALA A 470 -17.09 20.13 -7.23
N MET A 471 -15.98 19.39 -7.02
CA MET A 471 -15.37 18.53 -8.03
C MET A 471 -16.30 17.39 -8.46
N ALA A 472 -17.11 16.84 -7.57
CA ALA A 472 -18.14 15.87 -7.93
C ALA A 472 -19.17 16.45 -8.92
N PHE A 473 -19.59 17.70 -8.76
CA PHE A 473 -20.40 18.40 -9.76
C PHE A 473 -19.63 18.71 -11.04
N TYR A 474 -18.38 19.12 -10.90
CA TYR A 474 -17.51 19.45 -12.02
C TYR A 474 -17.30 18.27 -12.96
N PHE A 475 -17.00 17.09 -12.43
CA PHE A 475 -16.84 15.86 -13.22
C PHE A 475 -18.20 15.33 -13.78
N ASP A 476 -19.31 15.57 -13.09
CA ASP A 476 -20.67 15.29 -13.62
C ASP A 476 -21.14 16.36 -14.62
N GLN A 477 -20.26 17.32 -15.00
CA GLN A 477 -20.53 18.41 -15.93
C GLN A 477 -21.68 19.33 -15.49
N ARG A 478 -21.96 19.38 -14.20
CA ARG A 478 -22.93 20.29 -13.59
C ARG A 478 -22.26 21.59 -13.20
N TRP A 479 -21.93 22.37 -14.20
CA TRP A 479 -21.03 23.52 -14.09
C TRP A 479 -21.51 24.61 -13.15
N ASP A 480 -22.81 24.93 -13.18
CA ASP A 480 -23.37 25.98 -12.31
C ASP A 480 -23.27 25.63 -10.84
N GLU A 481 -23.57 24.37 -10.47
CA GLU A 481 -23.45 23.89 -9.08
C GLU A 481 -21.98 23.84 -8.64
N ALA A 482 -21.08 23.41 -9.53
CA ALA A 482 -19.66 23.39 -9.25
C ALA A 482 -19.15 24.82 -8.96
N ARG A 483 -19.44 25.79 -9.86
CA ARG A 483 -19.09 27.20 -9.67
C ARG A 483 -19.68 27.78 -8.39
N GLY A 484 -20.92 27.41 -8.06
CA GLY A 484 -21.58 27.87 -6.84
C GLY A 484 -20.87 27.44 -5.56
N LEU A 485 -20.33 26.21 -5.51
CA LEU A 485 -19.58 25.70 -4.35
C LEU A 485 -18.14 26.24 -4.32
N LEU A 486 -17.45 26.28 -5.46
CA LEU A 486 -16.11 26.88 -5.57
C LEU A 486 -16.15 28.35 -5.15
N GLY A 487 -17.17 29.11 -5.60
CA GLY A 487 -17.37 30.49 -5.20
C GLY A 487 -17.63 30.66 -3.68
N LYS A 488 -18.37 29.73 -3.06
CA LYS A 488 -18.54 29.71 -1.59
C LYS A 488 -17.24 29.44 -0.86
N TYR A 489 -16.42 28.54 -1.37
CA TYR A 489 -15.09 28.27 -0.82
C TYR A 489 -14.22 29.53 -0.91
N LEU A 490 -14.11 30.14 -2.10
CA LEU A 490 -13.33 31.37 -2.32
C LEU A 490 -13.80 32.56 -1.47
N ALA A 491 -15.12 32.69 -1.24
CA ALA A 491 -15.63 33.70 -0.34
C ALA A 491 -15.21 33.43 1.12
N ALA A 492 -15.27 32.19 1.57
CA ALA A 492 -14.87 31.80 2.93
C ALA A 492 -13.36 32.03 3.18
N THR A 493 -12.49 31.84 2.17
CA THR A 493 -11.05 32.14 2.29
C THR A 493 -10.78 33.63 2.52
N LYS A 494 -11.58 34.52 1.89
CA LYS A 494 -11.43 35.97 2.00
C LYS A 494 -12.01 36.50 3.31
N ASP A 495 -13.21 36.04 3.68
CA ASP A 495 -14.00 36.63 4.74
C ASP A 495 -13.75 35.96 6.11
N GLU A 496 -13.41 34.68 6.13
CA GLU A 496 -13.40 33.85 7.34
C GLU A 496 -12.05 33.19 7.64
N GLY A 497 -11.02 33.44 6.80
CA GLY A 497 -9.67 32.91 7.00
C GLY A 497 -9.55 31.39 6.86
N VAL A 498 -10.41 30.78 6.06
CA VAL A 498 -10.35 29.37 5.71
C VAL A 498 -9.06 29.06 4.96
N GLY A 499 -8.58 27.82 5.02
CA GLY A 499 -7.34 27.38 4.35
C GLY A 499 -7.31 27.68 2.85
N LEU A 500 -6.11 28.02 2.34
CA LEU A 500 -5.90 28.51 0.97
C LEU A 500 -5.52 27.42 -0.04
N GLU A 501 -5.60 26.15 0.36
CA GLU A 501 -5.05 25.02 -0.40
C GLU A 501 -5.59 24.87 -1.84
N TYR A 502 -6.86 25.23 -2.05
CA TYR A 502 -7.53 25.07 -3.35
C TYR A 502 -7.93 26.40 -4.02
N VAL A 503 -7.31 27.52 -3.65
CA VAL A 503 -7.74 28.84 -4.16
C VAL A 503 -7.50 28.94 -5.64
N ASP A 504 -6.26 28.72 -6.08
CA ASP A 504 -5.89 28.82 -7.48
C ASP A 504 -6.53 27.72 -8.34
N ASP A 505 -6.62 26.47 -7.82
CA ASP A 505 -7.34 25.39 -8.49
C ASP A 505 -8.83 25.79 -8.70
N SER A 506 -9.47 26.35 -7.66
CA SER A 506 -10.87 26.78 -7.75
C SER A 506 -11.08 27.89 -8.78
N GLU A 507 -10.22 28.91 -8.79
CA GLU A 507 -10.31 30.02 -9.77
C GLU A 507 -10.06 29.51 -11.20
N PHE A 508 -9.07 28.64 -11.39
CA PHE A 508 -8.83 27.99 -12.69
C PHE A 508 -10.05 27.20 -13.15
N ARG A 509 -10.62 26.33 -12.28
CA ARG A 509 -11.75 25.48 -12.63
C ARG A 509 -13.03 26.25 -12.96
N ILE A 510 -13.26 27.38 -12.30
CA ILE A 510 -14.35 28.28 -12.67
C ILE A 510 -14.15 28.78 -14.11
N GLY A 511 -12.96 29.27 -14.45
CA GLY A 511 -12.64 29.70 -15.82
C GLY A 511 -12.78 28.58 -16.84
N TYR A 512 -12.23 27.41 -16.55
CA TYR A 512 -12.33 26.22 -17.41
C TYR A 512 -13.77 25.74 -17.60
N SER A 513 -14.61 25.85 -16.57
CA SER A 513 -16.04 25.46 -16.68
C SER A 513 -16.79 26.30 -17.70
N HIS A 514 -16.48 27.62 -17.80
CA HIS A 514 -17.04 28.49 -18.85
C HIS A 514 -16.56 28.09 -20.24
N PHE A 515 -15.27 27.73 -20.38
CA PHE A 515 -14.75 27.20 -21.64
C PHE A 515 -15.49 25.92 -22.06
N SER A 516 -15.73 24.99 -21.11
CA SER A 516 -16.43 23.71 -21.36
C SER A 516 -17.88 23.90 -21.79
N GLU A 517 -18.52 25.01 -21.40
CA GLU A 517 -19.86 25.42 -21.86
C GLU A 517 -19.84 26.24 -23.15
N ALA A 518 -18.68 26.40 -23.80
CA ALA A 518 -18.48 27.27 -24.93
C ALA A 518 -18.83 28.77 -24.66
N ARG A 519 -18.73 29.19 -23.40
CA ARG A 519 -18.88 30.59 -22.95
C ARG A 519 -17.49 31.24 -22.97
N TYR A 520 -16.97 31.37 -24.16
CA TYR A 520 -15.59 31.82 -24.36
C TYR A 520 -15.29 33.24 -23.85
N PRO A 521 -16.16 34.25 -23.97
CA PRO A 521 -15.87 35.58 -23.45
C PRO A 521 -15.64 35.56 -21.94
N GLU A 522 -16.47 34.85 -21.16
CA GLU A 522 -16.30 34.72 -19.71
C GLU A 522 -15.04 33.89 -19.37
N ALA A 523 -14.76 32.83 -20.13
CA ALA A 523 -13.55 32.04 -19.95
C ALA A 523 -12.31 32.90 -20.19
N ILE A 524 -12.26 33.69 -21.27
CA ILE A 524 -11.16 34.59 -21.59
C ILE A 524 -10.91 35.58 -20.47
N GLN A 525 -11.98 36.20 -19.94
CA GLN A 525 -11.84 37.15 -18.84
C GLN A 525 -11.22 36.48 -17.61
N LEU A 526 -11.83 35.40 -17.12
CA LEU A 526 -11.44 34.74 -15.87
C LEU A 526 -10.03 34.11 -15.98
N LEU A 527 -9.70 33.45 -17.09
CA LEU A 527 -8.39 32.84 -17.28
C LEU A 527 -7.28 33.89 -17.50
N SER A 528 -7.62 35.04 -18.12
CA SER A 528 -6.70 36.17 -18.21
C SER A 528 -6.40 36.78 -16.85
N GLU A 529 -7.41 36.90 -15.98
CA GLU A 529 -7.27 37.36 -14.58
C GLU A 529 -6.43 36.36 -13.78
N PHE A 530 -6.76 35.08 -13.88
CA PHE A 530 -6.03 33.99 -13.25
C PHE A 530 -4.53 34.01 -13.63
N SER A 531 -4.21 34.09 -14.93
CA SER A 531 -2.83 34.05 -15.41
C SER A 531 -1.97 35.24 -14.96
N ARG A 532 -2.61 36.32 -14.52
CA ARG A 532 -1.94 37.52 -13.93
C ARG A 532 -1.83 37.41 -12.41
N ALA A 533 -2.86 36.84 -11.74
CA ALA A 533 -2.92 36.71 -10.29
C ALA A 533 -2.01 35.58 -9.79
N HIS A 534 -1.91 34.48 -10.51
CA HIS A 534 -1.25 33.24 -10.10
C HIS A 534 -0.11 32.82 -11.07
N PRO A 535 0.95 33.65 -11.25
CA PRO A 535 2.04 33.35 -12.18
C PRO A 535 2.93 32.17 -11.78
N GLN A 536 2.77 31.64 -10.58
CA GLN A 536 3.52 30.49 -10.06
C GLN A 536 2.62 29.24 -9.82
N SER A 537 1.34 29.33 -10.18
CA SER A 537 0.43 28.20 -10.00
C SER A 537 0.80 27.03 -10.90
N GLU A 538 0.65 25.83 -10.41
CA GLU A 538 0.77 24.61 -11.22
C GLU A 538 -0.26 24.55 -12.36
N TRP A 539 -1.40 25.23 -12.22
CA TRP A 539 -2.46 25.32 -13.21
C TRP A 539 -2.19 26.34 -14.31
N LEU A 540 -1.13 27.17 -14.20
CA LEU A 540 -0.85 28.28 -15.14
C LEU A 540 -0.70 27.76 -16.57
N GLY A 541 0.00 26.65 -16.79
CA GLY A 541 0.20 26.07 -18.12
C GLY A 541 -1.12 25.66 -18.77
N GLU A 542 -1.98 24.97 -18.05
CA GLU A 542 -3.30 24.55 -18.52
C GLU A 542 -4.25 25.74 -18.71
N ALA A 543 -4.17 26.72 -17.81
CA ALA A 543 -4.96 27.95 -17.93
C ALA A 543 -4.61 28.77 -19.18
N LEU A 544 -3.32 28.93 -19.49
CA LEU A 544 -2.87 29.61 -20.70
C LEU A 544 -3.23 28.83 -21.98
N LEU A 545 -3.17 27.50 -21.93
CA LEU A 545 -3.60 26.66 -23.04
C LEU A 545 -5.10 26.84 -23.29
N THR A 546 -5.92 26.77 -22.22
CA THR A 546 -7.38 26.95 -22.31
C THR A 546 -7.76 28.39 -22.73
N LEU A 547 -7.00 29.36 -22.26
CA LEU A 547 -7.16 30.77 -22.70
C LEU A 547 -6.93 30.89 -24.20
N GLY A 548 -5.83 30.31 -24.71
CA GLY A 548 -5.54 30.29 -26.13
C GLY A 548 -6.60 29.58 -26.97
N ASP A 549 -7.11 28.45 -26.49
CA ASP A 549 -8.21 27.71 -27.12
C ASP A 549 -9.51 28.54 -27.15
N SER A 550 -9.80 29.29 -26.08
CA SER A 550 -10.97 30.19 -26.00
C SER A 550 -10.85 31.36 -26.98
N LEU A 551 -9.67 32.00 -27.06
CA LEU A 551 -9.39 33.07 -27.98
C LEU A 551 -9.46 32.59 -29.43
N ALA A 552 -8.90 31.43 -29.73
CA ALA A 552 -8.99 30.83 -31.05
C ALA A 552 -10.44 30.52 -31.48
N ALA A 553 -11.28 30.08 -30.55
CA ALA A 553 -12.70 29.80 -30.77
C ALA A 553 -13.50 31.10 -31.07
N GLU A 554 -13.16 32.23 -30.43
CA GLU A 554 -13.71 33.56 -30.74
C GLU A 554 -13.11 34.18 -32.02
N GLY A 555 -12.10 33.52 -32.65
CA GLY A 555 -11.46 33.99 -33.86
C GLY A 555 -10.28 34.95 -33.65
N ASP A 556 -9.90 35.22 -32.42
CA ASP A 556 -8.69 35.97 -32.07
C ASP A 556 -7.46 35.07 -32.15
N LEU A 557 -6.99 34.81 -33.38
CA LEU A 557 -5.85 33.92 -33.61
C LEU A 557 -4.50 34.57 -33.22
N GLU A 558 -4.44 35.88 -33.01
CA GLU A 558 -3.22 36.56 -32.54
C GLU A 558 -3.12 36.46 -31.02
N GLY A 559 -4.18 36.79 -30.30
CA GLY A 559 -4.26 36.60 -28.88
C GLY A 559 -4.06 35.12 -28.45
N ALA A 560 -4.59 34.18 -29.25
CA ALA A 560 -4.35 32.75 -29.02
C ALA A 560 -2.86 32.38 -29.14
N ASP A 561 -2.16 32.87 -30.19
CA ASP A 561 -0.72 32.61 -30.36
C ASP A 561 0.09 33.19 -29.21
N GLU A 562 -0.24 34.40 -28.76
CA GLU A 562 0.39 35.01 -27.58
C GLU A 562 0.16 34.22 -26.31
N ALA A 563 -1.07 33.73 -26.06
CA ALA A 563 -1.39 32.91 -24.89
C ALA A 563 -0.59 31.60 -24.86
N TYR A 564 -0.53 30.90 -25.98
CA TYR A 564 0.26 29.67 -26.10
C TYR A 564 1.77 29.91 -25.97
N ALA A 565 2.28 31.04 -26.51
CA ALA A 565 3.69 31.38 -26.41
C ALA A 565 4.14 31.73 -24.99
N ARG A 566 3.23 32.13 -24.11
CA ARG A 566 3.50 32.46 -22.70
C ARG A 566 3.63 31.21 -21.83
N ILE A 567 3.27 30.01 -22.31
CA ILE A 567 3.41 28.77 -21.53
C ILE A 567 4.90 28.51 -21.33
N GLY A 568 5.36 28.54 -20.08
CA GLY A 568 6.76 28.36 -19.73
C GLY A 568 7.24 26.92 -19.84
N VAL A 569 8.55 26.74 -19.93
CA VAL A 569 9.19 25.40 -20.04
C VAL A 569 9.04 24.55 -18.79
N GLU A 570 8.76 25.16 -17.65
CA GLU A 570 8.46 24.52 -16.37
C GLU A 570 7.16 23.72 -16.42
N ALA A 571 6.20 24.15 -17.22
CA ALA A 571 4.97 23.43 -17.53
C ALA A 571 5.18 22.51 -18.75
N ALA A 572 6.18 21.62 -18.71
CA ALA A 572 6.75 20.93 -19.88
C ALA A 572 5.72 20.30 -20.83
N GLY A 573 4.69 19.63 -20.29
CA GLY A 573 3.62 19.01 -21.10
C GLY A 573 2.79 20.04 -21.84
N PHE A 574 2.34 21.08 -21.16
CA PHE A 574 1.54 22.17 -21.74
C PHE A 574 2.36 23.08 -22.65
N HIS A 575 3.65 23.29 -22.34
CA HIS A 575 4.57 24.05 -23.20
C HIS A 575 4.69 23.41 -24.58
N ASP A 576 5.02 22.12 -24.63
CA ASP A 576 5.14 21.40 -25.90
C ASP A 576 3.79 21.33 -26.64
N GLU A 577 2.66 21.22 -25.92
CA GLU A 577 1.32 21.27 -26.49
C GLU A 577 1.01 22.67 -27.09
N GLY A 578 1.41 23.73 -26.41
CA GLY A 578 1.30 25.09 -26.92
C GLY A 578 1.97 25.27 -28.30
N TRP A 579 3.15 24.66 -28.51
CA TRP A 579 3.80 24.66 -29.84
C TRP A 579 2.93 23.97 -30.89
N MET A 580 2.30 22.84 -30.52
CA MET A 580 1.42 22.11 -31.46
C MET A 580 0.16 22.94 -31.80
N LYS A 581 -0.43 23.59 -30.78
CA LYS A 581 -1.58 24.50 -30.97
C LYS A 581 -1.22 25.67 -31.86
N ARG A 582 -0.05 26.32 -31.68
CA ARG A 582 0.45 27.37 -32.58
C ARG A 582 0.58 26.88 -34.01
N GLY A 583 1.10 25.65 -34.21
CA GLY A 583 1.13 24.99 -35.51
C GLY A 583 -0.26 24.87 -36.16
N ASN A 584 -1.29 24.54 -35.38
CA ASN A 584 -2.66 24.51 -35.85
C ASN A 584 -3.18 25.91 -36.28
N LEU A 585 -2.79 27.00 -35.58
CA LEU A 585 -3.14 28.35 -35.98
C LEU A 585 -2.53 28.70 -37.33
N PHE A 586 -1.25 28.36 -37.62
CA PHE A 586 -0.63 28.51 -38.92
C PHE A 586 -1.32 27.71 -39.99
N LYS A 587 -1.77 26.51 -39.69
CA LYS A 587 -2.57 25.68 -40.60
C LYS A 587 -3.91 26.36 -40.95
N LEU A 588 -4.61 26.91 -39.96
CA LEU A 588 -5.87 27.65 -40.16
C LEU A 588 -5.65 28.89 -41.02
N LYS A 589 -4.55 29.65 -40.80
CA LYS A 589 -4.12 30.78 -41.60
C LYS A 589 -3.61 30.39 -43.00
N LYS A 590 -3.44 29.09 -43.30
CA LYS A 590 -2.80 28.52 -44.49
C LYS A 590 -1.36 29.01 -44.69
N ASP A 591 -0.68 29.37 -43.65
CA ASP A 591 0.69 29.85 -43.64
C ASP A 591 1.67 28.66 -43.48
N LEU A 592 2.00 28.00 -44.57
CA LEU A 592 2.96 26.90 -44.60
C LEU A 592 4.37 27.33 -44.23
N VAL A 593 4.77 28.56 -44.59
CA VAL A 593 6.11 29.10 -44.30
C VAL A 593 6.29 29.35 -42.81
N GLY A 594 5.29 29.97 -42.17
CA GLY A 594 5.27 30.16 -40.70
C GLY A 594 5.26 28.82 -39.97
N MET A 595 4.47 27.88 -40.44
CA MET A 595 4.40 26.53 -39.85
C MET A 595 5.74 25.78 -39.96
N LYS A 596 6.38 25.81 -41.12
CA LYS A 596 7.71 25.24 -41.34
C LYS A 596 8.74 25.81 -40.36
N LYS A 597 8.80 27.14 -40.29
CA LYS A 597 9.70 27.84 -39.38
C LYS A 597 9.45 27.44 -37.90
N LEU A 598 8.19 27.42 -37.49
CA LEU A 598 7.81 27.06 -36.13
C LEU A 598 8.32 25.67 -35.75
N PHE A 599 8.01 24.65 -36.54
CA PHE A 599 8.39 23.28 -36.23
C PHE A 599 9.87 23.01 -36.47
N THR A 600 10.56 23.72 -37.38
CA THR A 600 12.03 23.64 -37.47
C THR A 600 12.66 24.09 -36.15
N VAL A 601 12.24 25.24 -35.62
CA VAL A 601 12.72 25.75 -34.31
C VAL A 601 12.37 24.80 -33.18
N PHE A 602 11.16 24.23 -33.18
CA PHE A 602 10.76 23.25 -32.15
C PHE A 602 11.67 22.02 -32.14
N VAL A 603 11.91 21.43 -33.33
CA VAL A 603 12.74 20.21 -33.44
C VAL A 603 14.20 20.49 -33.05
N GLU A 604 14.72 21.66 -33.36
CA GLU A 604 16.09 22.08 -33.02
C GLU A 604 16.25 22.38 -31.52
N GLN A 605 15.30 23.11 -30.93
CA GLN A 605 15.39 23.55 -29.53
C GLN A 605 14.92 22.48 -28.52
N ARG A 606 14.08 21.53 -28.95
CA ARG A 606 13.45 20.54 -28.10
C ARG A 606 13.66 19.10 -28.60
N PRO A 607 14.92 18.67 -28.88
CA PRO A 607 15.19 17.35 -29.45
C PRO A 607 14.79 16.20 -28.53
N ASP A 608 14.71 16.45 -27.21
CA ASP A 608 14.32 15.47 -26.18
C ASP A 608 12.84 15.54 -25.82
N SER A 609 12.07 16.43 -26.46
CA SER A 609 10.62 16.54 -26.19
C SER A 609 9.91 15.22 -26.42
N PRO A 610 8.98 14.82 -25.54
CA PRO A 610 8.08 13.69 -25.80
C PRO A 610 7.28 13.86 -27.09
N ARG A 611 7.02 15.11 -27.52
CA ARG A 611 6.24 15.44 -28.73
C ARG A 611 7.10 15.69 -29.98
N ILE A 612 8.38 15.37 -29.96
CA ILE A 612 9.32 15.58 -31.09
C ILE A 612 8.81 14.91 -32.39
N ALA A 613 8.21 13.72 -32.27
CA ALA A 613 7.67 12.99 -33.42
C ALA A 613 6.49 13.75 -34.07
N GLU A 614 5.66 14.42 -33.25
CA GLU A 614 4.58 15.27 -33.75
C GLU A 614 5.11 16.47 -34.53
N GLY A 615 6.19 17.13 -34.03
CA GLY A 615 6.88 18.18 -34.74
C GLY A 615 7.43 17.72 -36.11
N LEU A 616 8.04 16.52 -36.13
CA LEU A 616 8.53 15.89 -37.37
C LEU A 616 7.37 15.48 -38.30
N HIS A 617 6.25 15.01 -37.74
CA HIS A 617 5.04 14.74 -38.53
C HIS A 617 4.59 16.02 -39.28
N TRP A 618 4.51 17.14 -38.58
CA TRP A 618 4.10 18.41 -39.21
C TRP A 618 5.11 18.92 -40.24
N LEU A 619 6.41 18.78 -40.00
CA LEU A 619 7.43 19.14 -41.01
C LEU A 619 7.30 18.28 -42.26
N GLY A 620 7.13 16.96 -42.13
CA GLY A 620 6.92 16.10 -43.27
C GLY A 620 5.58 16.36 -43.97
N TRP A 621 4.53 16.72 -43.22
CA TRP A 621 3.25 17.14 -43.79
C TRP A 621 3.40 18.43 -44.62
N VAL A 622 4.14 19.45 -44.10
CA VAL A 622 4.41 20.71 -44.83
C VAL A 622 5.21 20.41 -46.08
N ALA A 623 6.28 19.61 -46.01
CA ALA A 623 7.07 19.24 -47.20
C ALA A 623 6.18 18.58 -48.28
N LYS A 624 5.24 17.72 -47.87
CA LYS A 624 4.26 17.14 -48.80
C LYS A 624 3.34 18.17 -49.43
N GLN A 625 2.87 19.18 -48.68
CA GLN A 625 2.03 20.27 -49.23
C GLN A 625 2.81 21.15 -50.20
N GLU A 626 4.10 21.34 -49.97
CA GLU A 626 5.03 22.06 -50.88
C GLU A 626 5.36 21.23 -52.15
N GLY A 627 4.97 19.93 -52.19
CA GLY A 627 5.23 19.03 -53.31
C GLY A 627 6.56 18.29 -53.21
N ASP A 628 7.33 18.48 -52.15
CA ASP A 628 8.58 17.76 -51.89
C ASP A 628 8.33 16.43 -51.19
N VAL A 629 7.84 15.45 -51.98
CA VAL A 629 7.53 14.10 -51.49
C VAL A 629 8.79 13.37 -51.02
N ALA A 630 9.95 13.65 -51.63
CA ALA A 630 11.20 13.00 -51.26
C ALA A 630 11.66 13.41 -49.88
N GLU A 631 11.64 14.70 -49.56
CA GLU A 631 12.00 15.20 -48.24
C GLU A 631 10.94 14.74 -47.19
N ALA A 632 9.64 14.72 -47.53
CA ALA A 632 8.61 14.22 -46.66
C ALA A 632 8.82 12.73 -46.27
N LYS A 633 9.12 11.84 -47.24
CA LYS A 633 9.45 10.44 -47.01
C LYS A 633 10.68 10.32 -46.09
N LYS A 634 11.73 11.11 -46.35
CA LYS A 634 12.95 11.09 -45.56
C LYS A 634 12.69 11.46 -44.10
N ILE A 635 12.01 12.57 -43.84
CA ILE A 635 11.65 13.03 -42.49
C ILE A 635 10.89 11.93 -41.74
N TYR A 636 9.93 11.27 -42.39
CA TYR A 636 9.12 10.24 -41.76
C TYR A 636 9.91 8.96 -41.47
N TRP A 637 10.74 8.49 -42.38
CA TRP A 637 11.58 7.32 -42.14
C TRP A 637 12.65 7.58 -41.07
N ASP A 638 13.29 8.78 -41.11
CA ASP A 638 14.23 9.19 -40.04
C ASP A 638 13.56 9.18 -38.67
N ALA A 639 12.31 9.65 -38.57
CA ALA A 639 11.55 9.63 -37.32
C ALA A 639 11.22 8.20 -36.86
N VAL A 640 10.83 7.32 -37.78
CA VAL A 640 10.53 5.90 -37.49
C VAL A 640 11.78 5.16 -36.99
N GLU A 641 12.94 5.38 -37.64
CA GLU A 641 14.19 4.76 -37.24
C GLU A 641 14.71 5.27 -35.89
N ARG A 642 14.62 6.58 -35.67
CA ARG A 642 15.10 7.19 -34.42
C ARG A 642 14.24 6.87 -33.20
N PHE A 643 12.92 6.87 -33.35
CA PHE A 643 11.98 6.82 -32.23
C PHE A 643 11.12 5.55 -32.20
N GLY A 644 11.27 4.67 -33.16
CA GLY A 644 10.43 3.47 -33.27
C GLY A 644 10.42 2.58 -32.02
N ASN A 645 11.53 2.47 -31.31
CA ASN A 645 11.62 1.70 -30.07
C ASN A 645 11.52 2.53 -28.78
N ASP A 646 11.29 3.83 -28.89
CA ASP A 646 11.14 4.71 -27.73
C ASP A 646 9.82 4.45 -26.97
N PRO A 647 9.68 4.96 -25.73
CA PRO A 647 8.38 5.08 -25.07
C PRO A 647 7.35 5.79 -25.98
N VAL A 648 6.08 5.75 -25.57
CA VAL A 648 5.01 6.36 -26.34
C VAL A 648 5.32 7.84 -26.62
N ARG A 649 5.31 8.22 -27.91
CA ARG A 649 5.51 9.58 -28.38
C ARG A 649 4.34 9.99 -29.23
N PRO A 650 3.62 11.08 -28.89
CA PRO A 650 2.55 11.62 -29.73
C PRO A 650 3.05 11.91 -31.16
N GLY A 651 2.22 11.65 -32.17
CA GLY A 651 2.53 11.88 -33.58
C GLY A 651 3.29 10.74 -34.26
N LEU A 652 3.89 9.80 -33.54
CA LEU A 652 4.64 8.70 -34.17
C LEU A 652 3.71 7.75 -34.94
N GLU A 653 2.56 7.43 -34.37
CA GLU A 653 1.52 6.63 -35.03
C GLU A 653 0.96 7.34 -36.26
N ASP A 654 0.86 8.70 -36.26
CA ASP A 654 0.45 9.49 -37.44
C ASP A 654 1.50 9.48 -38.52
N ILE A 655 2.79 9.43 -38.17
CA ILE A 655 3.88 9.22 -39.14
C ILE A 655 3.74 7.87 -39.84
N PHE A 656 3.50 6.77 -39.13
CA PHE A 656 3.29 5.44 -39.71
C PHE A 656 2.09 5.43 -40.66
N ILE A 657 0.98 6.09 -40.31
CA ILE A 657 -0.18 6.21 -41.17
C ILE A 657 0.14 7.12 -42.37
N GLY A 658 0.84 8.22 -42.11
CA GLY A 658 1.23 9.19 -43.15
C GLY A 658 2.11 8.57 -44.24
N LEU A 659 2.99 7.60 -43.86
CA LEU A 659 3.83 6.87 -44.82
C LEU A 659 2.99 6.17 -45.90
N GLN A 660 1.81 5.65 -45.58
CA GLN A 660 0.92 4.98 -46.55
C GLN A 660 0.48 5.94 -47.68
N GLY A 661 0.41 7.23 -47.39
CA GLY A 661 0.03 8.26 -48.35
C GLY A 661 1.12 8.60 -49.36
N PHE A 662 2.36 8.12 -49.15
CA PHE A 662 3.48 8.29 -50.08
C PHE A 662 3.71 7.12 -51.05
N TYR A 663 2.93 6.01 -50.84
CA TYR A 663 3.03 4.81 -51.65
C TYR A 663 1.67 4.47 -52.27
N PRO A 664 1.26 5.18 -53.35
CA PRO A 664 -0.04 4.98 -53.98
C PRO A 664 -0.10 3.73 -54.83
N GLY A 665 -1.28 3.12 -54.94
CA GLY A 665 -1.55 2.02 -55.84
C GLY A 665 -0.68 0.77 -55.61
N ALA A 666 0.11 0.38 -56.61
CA ALA A 666 1.00 -0.80 -56.56
C ALA A 666 2.20 -0.60 -55.63
N GLU A 667 2.61 0.64 -55.38
CA GLU A 667 3.73 0.95 -54.44
C GLU A 667 3.42 0.55 -53.01
N LYS A 668 2.14 0.26 -52.66
CA LYS A 668 1.79 -0.28 -51.35
C LYS A 668 2.48 -1.58 -51.02
N LEU A 669 2.74 -2.42 -52.06
CA LEU A 669 3.47 -3.67 -51.86
C LEU A 669 4.94 -3.43 -51.47
N GLU A 670 5.55 -2.34 -52.02
CA GLU A 670 6.87 -1.91 -51.59
C GLU A 670 6.88 -1.49 -50.12
N LEU A 671 5.89 -0.67 -49.69
CA LEU A 671 5.76 -0.30 -48.28
C LEU A 671 5.54 -1.51 -47.37
N GLU A 672 4.72 -2.47 -47.76
CA GLU A 672 4.44 -3.71 -47.04
C GLU A 672 5.75 -4.50 -46.84
N THR A 673 6.57 -4.60 -47.88
CA THR A 673 7.89 -5.25 -47.84
C THR A 673 8.82 -4.49 -46.88
N LEU A 674 8.94 -3.18 -47.00
CA LEU A 674 9.80 -2.36 -46.13
C LEU A 674 9.40 -2.46 -44.66
N LEU A 675 8.11 -2.41 -44.33
CA LEU A 675 7.61 -2.57 -42.96
C LEU A 675 7.81 -4.01 -42.45
N GLY A 676 7.67 -5.01 -43.32
CA GLY A 676 7.89 -6.43 -43.00
C GLY A 676 9.36 -6.71 -42.68
N ASP A 677 10.27 -6.20 -43.49
CA ASP A 677 11.71 -6.34 -43.26
C ASP A 677 12.15 -5.61 -41.97
N ALA A 678 11.62 -4.40 -41.76
CA ALA A 678 11.85 -3.65 -40.51
C ALA A 678 11.31 -4.40 -39.29
N LEU A 679 10.14 -5.03 -39.38
CA LEU A 679 9.55 -5.85 -38.31
C LEU A 679 10.41 -7.07 -37.99
N ALA A 680 10.88 -7.78 -39.03
CA ALA A 680 11.77 -8.94 -38.86
C ALA A 680 13.08 -8.53 -38.16
N LYS A 681 13.65 -7.40 -38.57
CA LYS A 681 14.85 -6.80 -37.95
C LYS A 681 14.58 -6.40 -36.50
N ALA A 682 13.49 -5.67 -36.22
CA ALA A 682 13.14 -5.22 -34.85
C ALA A 682 12.96 -6.41 -33.88
N LYS A 683 12.39 -7.53 -34.36
CA LYS A 683 12.28 -8.79 -33.59
C LYS A 683 13.65 -9.42 -33.33
N SER A 684 14.52 -9.48 -34.33
CA SER A 684 15.89 -9.97 -34.21
C SER A 684 16.69 -9.15 -33.19
N ASP A 685 16.55 -7.83 -33.26
CA ASP A 685 17.28 -6.85 -32.41
C ASP A 685 16.66 -6.69 -31.01
N LYS A 686 15.59 -7.46 -30.70
CA LYS A 686 14.85 -7.42 -29.44
C LYS A 686 14.31 -6.01 -29.08
N GLN A 687 13.70 -5.38 -30.06
CA GLN A 687 13.07 -4.08 -29.96
C GLN A 687 11.52 -4.21 -29.90
N PRO A 688 10.94 -4.62 -28.77
CA PRO A 688 9.52 -5.00 -28.70
C PRO A 688 8.57 -3.84 -29.03
N ARG A 689 8.88 -2.62 -28.60
CA ARG A 689 8.03 -1.44 -28.88
C ARG A 689 8.00 -1.12 -30.37
N PHE A 690 9.15 -1.22 -31.03
CA PHE A 690 9.24 -1.01 -32.47
C PHE A 690 8.51 -2.11 -33.24
N ALA A 691 8.69 -3.37 -32.85
CA ALA A 691 7.99 -4.49 -33.45
C ALA A 691 6.46 -4.34 -33.32
N THR A 692 5.96 -3.92 -32.16
CA THR A 692 4.53 -3.64 -31.95
C THR A 692 4.01 -2.55 -32.88
N ARG A 693 4.71 -1.42 -33.04
CA ARG A 693 4.32 -0.32 -33.95
C ARG A 693 4.33 -0.75 -35.41
N LEU A 694 5.38 -1.45 -35.83
CA LEU A 694 5.49 -1.96 -37.21
C LEU A 694 4.41 -2.99 -37.53
N GLY A 695 4.11 -3.91 -36.62
CA GLY A 695 3.02 -4.87 -36.74
C GLY A 695 1.66 -4.18 -36.82
N TRP A 696 1.44 -3.16 -36.00
CA TRP A 696 0.24 -2.32 -36.08
C TRP A 696 0.15 -1.56 -37.42
N ALA A 697 1.25 -0.95 -37.89
CA ALA A 697 1.29 -0.25 -39.16
C ALA A 697 0.96 -1.17 -40.36
N LEU A 698 1.47 -2.41 -40.33
CA LEU A 698 1.10 -3.45 -41.31
C LEU A 698 -0.39 -3.79 -41.25
N ALA A 699 -0.95 -3.96 -40.07
CA ALA A 699 -2.39 -4.21 -39.91
C ALA A 699 -3.25 -3.06 -40.46
N GLN A 700 -2.83 -1.81 -40.26
CA GLN A 700 -3.48 -0.62 -40.86
C GLN A 700 -3.33 -0.59 -42.38
N LEU A 701 -2.16 -0.99 -42.90
CA LEU A 701 -1.93 -1.07 -44.35
C LEU A 701 -2.87 -2.14 -45.01
N HIS A 702 -3.09 -3.29 -44.37
CA HIS A 702 -4.03 -4.30 -44.83
C HIS A 702 -5.46 -3.75 -44.97
N LEU A 703 -5.93 -2.92 -44.03
CA LEU A 703 -7.25 -2.29 -44.11
C LEU A 703 -7.41 -1.37 -45.36
N THR A 704 -6.31 -0.77 -45.80
CA THR A 704 -6.31 0.15 -46.95
C THR A 704 -6.03 -0.51 -48.28
N ASN A 705 -5.73 -1.81 -48.33
CA ASN A 705 -5.41 -2.56 -49.56
C ASN A 705 -6.66 -2.84 -50.37
N LYS A 706 -6.94 -2.02 -51.39
CA LYS A 706 -8.09 -2.16 -52.28
C LYS A 706 -8.03 -3.35 -53.26
N ASN A 707 -6.90 -4.06 -53.29
CA ASN A 707 -6.70 -5.20 -54.20
C ASN A 707 -7.31 -6.51 -53.71
N ILE A 708 -7.75 -6.53 -52.46
CA ILE A 708 -8.42 -7.70 -51.83
C ILE A 708 -9.83 -7.33 -51.34
N SER A 709 -10.71 -8.34 -51.17
CA SER A 709 -12.07 -8.05 -50.75
C SER A 709 -12.14 -7.37 -49.38
N PRO A 710 -13.17 -6.56 -49.09
CA PRO A 710 -13.32 -5.92 -47.78
C PRO A 710 -13.30 -6.91 -46.62
N GLU A 711 -13.89 -8.10 -46.78
CA GLU A 711 -13.93 -9.12 -45.74
C GLU A 711 -12.53 -9.66 -45.40
N LEU A 712 -11.73 -9.95 -46.43
CA LEU A 712 -10.37 -10.41 -46.28
C LEU A 712 -9.47 -9.34 -45.64
N ARG A 713 -9.60 -8.08 -46.07
CA ARG A 713 -8.86 -6.94 -45.46
C ARG A 713 -9.09 -6.83 -43.98
N ILE A 714 -10.37 -6.90 -43.59
CA ILE A 714 -10.75 -6.82 -42.15
C ILE A 714 -10.22 -8.02 -41.39
N ARG A 715 -10.37 -9.24 -41.96
CA ARG A 715 -9.85 -10.45 -41.31
C ARG A 715 -8.35 -10.40 -41.10
N ASP A 716 -7.60 -10.10 -42.19
CA ASP A 716 -6.12 -10.10 -42.14
C ASP A 716 -5.58 -9.03 -41.20
N SER A 717 -6.21 -7.85 -41.20
CA SER A 717 -5.87 -6.80 -40.22
C SER A 717 -6.12 -7.23 -38.75
N ARG A 718 -7.29 -7.88 -38.50
CA ARG A 718 -7.62 -8.38 -37.15
C ARG A 718 -6.68 -9.49 -36.67
N GLU A 719 -6.31 -10.38 -37.59
CA GLU A 719 -5.35 -11.43 -37.29
C GLU A 719 -3.97 -10.85 -36.92
N ALA A 720 -3.51 -9.85 -37.71
CA ALA A 720 -2.27 -9.16 -37.42
C ALA A 720 -2.29 -8.41 -36.08
N LEU A 721 -3.40 -7.72 -35.76
CA LEU A 721 -3.55 -7.03 -34.46
C LEU A 721 -3.57 -8.00 -33.29
N ALA A 722 -4.31 -9.10 -33.39
CA ALA A 722 -4.38 -10.09 -32.31
C ALA A 722 -3.03 -10.78 -32.07
N ALA A 723 -2.20 -10.93 -33.09
CA ALA A 723 -0.85 -11.49 -32.99
C ALA A 723 0.13 -10.62 -32.19
N LEU A 724 -0.22 -9.35 -31.93
CA LEU A 724 0.62 -8.42 -31.13
C LEU A 724 0.53 -8.66 -29.62
N VAL A 725 -0.50 -9.34 -29.14
CA VAL A 725 -0.79 -9.50 -27.69
C VAL A 725 0.42 -9.91 -26.86
N PRO A 726 1.27 -10.88 -27.26
CA PRO A 726 2.41 -11.30 -26.45
C PRO A 726 3.49 -10.22 -26.27
N GLU A 727 3.50 -9.22 -27.16
CA GLU A 727 4.50 -8.15 -27.18
C GLU A 727 3.98 -6.85 -26.54
N ILE A 728 2.68 -6.80 -26.15
CA ILE A 728 2.04 -5.61 -25.61
C ILE A 728 2.26 -5.47 -24.10
N TYR A 729 2.85 -4.34 -23.72
CA TYR A 729 2.87 -3.84 -22.36
C TYR A 729 2.03 -2.56 -22.30
N PRO A 730 0.83 -2.57 -21.70
CA PRO A 730 -0.11 -1.44 -21.80
C PRO A 730 0.44 -0.09 -21.36
N LYS A 731 1.38 -0.07 -20.41
CA LYS A 731 2.06 1.14 -19.97
C LYS A 731 2.94 1.76 -21.06
N ASP A 732 3.52 0.93 -21.93
CA ASP A 732 4.54 1.30 -22.92
C ASP A 732 3.99 1.30 -24.36
N THR A 733 2.70 1.01 -24.54
CA THR A 733 2.06 0.94 -25.86
C THR A 733 1.09 2.10 -26.05
N ALA A 734 1.10 2.72 -27.22
CA ALA A 734 0.25 3.87 -27.53
C ALA A 734 -1.25 3.54 -27.39
N PRO A 735 -2.05 4.47 -26.84
CA PRO A 735 -3.49 4.24 -26.59
C PRO A 735 -4.24 3.77 -27.84
N ARG A 736 -3.91 4.31 -29.01
CA ARG A 736 -4.51 3.95 -30.30
C ARG A 736 -4.26 2.49 -30.65
N ILE A 737 -3.03 2.01 -30.46
CA ILE A 737 -2.67 0.60 -30.71
C ILE A 737 -3.42 -0.31 -29.74
N LEU A 738 -3.46 0.06 -28.45
CA LEU A 738 -4.21 -0.71 -27.44
C LEU A 738 -5.69 -0.82 -27.78
N ALA A 739 -6.32 0.28 -28.19
CA ALA A 739 -7.73 0.27 -28.57
C ALA A 739 -7.98 -0.62 -29.80
N ASP A 740 -7.15 -0.51 -30.84
CA ASP A 740 -7.29 -1.31 -32.07
C ASP A 740 -7.10 -2.81 -31.81
N VAL A 741 -6.13 -3.17 -30.95
CA VAL A 741 -5.91 -4.58 -30.56
C VAL A 741 -7.06 -5.09 -29.69
N GLY A 742 -7.53 -4.29 -28.72
CA GLY A 742 -8.68 -4.64 -27.88
C GLY A 742 -9.92 -4.93 -28.71
N ASP A 743 -10.24 -4.05 -29.65
CA ASP A 743 -11.38 -4.21 -30.56
C ASP A 743 -11.24 -5.49 -31.43
N ALA A 744 -10.05 -5.75 -31.97
CA ALA A 744 -9.79 -6.95 -32.77
C ALA A 744 -9.97 -8.24 -31.94
N LEU A 745 -9.55 -8.24 -30.67
CA LEU A 745 -9.71 -9.38 -29.75
C LEU A 745 -11.18 -9.63 -29.39
N VAL A 746 -11.96 -8.57 -29.12
CA VAL A 746 -13.41 -8.70 -28.86
C VAL A 746 -14.10 -9.35 -30.07
N GLU A 747 -13.77 -8.92 -31.29
CA GLU A 747 -14.35 -9.49 -32.50
C GLU A 747 -13.92 -10.95 -32.75
N LYS A 748 -12.71 -11.32 -32.29
CA LYS A 748 -12.25 -12.73 -32.28
C LYS A 748 -12.80 -13.55 -31.10
N SER A 749 -13.60 -12.95 -30.23
CA SER A 749 -14.12 -13.57 -29.01
C SER A 749 -13.03 -13.97 -28.00
N ASP A 750 -11.85 -13.35 -28.06
CA ASP A 750 -10.76 -13.48 -27.07
C ASP A 750 -10.98 -12.44 -25.95
N PHE A 751 -11.99 -12.68 -25.13
CA PHE A 751 -12.44 -11.73 -24.12
C PHE A 751 -11.47 -11.55 -22.95
N GLU A 752 -10.69 -12.57 -22.63
CA GLU A 752 -9.71 -12.53 -21.55
C GLU A 752 -8.59 -11.53 -21.89
N ASN A 753 -7.94 -11.70 -23.02
CA ASN A 753 -6.89 -10.78 -23.46
C ASN A 753 -7.44 -9.39 -23.76
N ALA A 754 -8.63 -9.28 -24.36
CA ALA A 754 -9.28 -7.99 -24.60
C ALA A 754 -9.50 -7.21 -23.30
N ALA A 755 -9.96 -7.88 -22.22
CA ALA A 755 -10.15 -7.23 -20.92
C ALA A 755 -8.84 -6.69 -20.36
N VAL A 756 -7.75 -7.46 -20.42
CA VAL A 756 -6.42 -7.02 -19.98
C VAL A 756 -5.95 -5.76 -20.73
N ILE A 757 -6.13 -5.74 -22.05
CA ILE A 757 -5.75 -4.60 -22.89
C ILE A 757 -6.59 -3.36 -22.56
N TYR A 758 -7.91 -3.47 -22.45
CA TYR A 758 -8.78 -2.33 -22.14
C TYR A 758 -8.60 -1.81 -20.71
N GLU A 759 -8.41 -2.70 -19.72
CA GLU A 759 -8.08 -2.28 -18.36
C GLU A 759 -6.73 -1.57 -18.33
N GLY A 760 -5.75 -2.07 -19.08
CA GLY A 760 -4.46 -1.41 -19.26
C GLY A 760 -4.61 -0.01 -19.89
N LEU A 761 -5.42 0.12 -20.95
CA LEU A 761 -5.70 1.40 -21.60
C LEU A 761 -6.34 2.39 -20.60
N ARG A 762 -7.35 1.96 -19.86
CA ARG A 762 -8.04 2.78 -18.86
C ARG A 762 -7.12 3.21 -17.72
N LYS A 763 -6.26 2.30 -17.24
CA LYS A 763 -5.36 2.51 -16.11
C LYS A 763 -4.21 3.47 -16.46
N TRP A 764 -3.54 3.22 -17.56
CA TRP A 764 -2.30 3.91 -17.89
C TRP A 764 -2.51 5.15 -18.76
N TRP A 765 -3.65 5.24 -19.44
CA TRP A 765 -3.98 6.32 -20.36
C TRP A 765 -5.34 6.97 -20.05
N PRO A 766 -5.57 7.46 -18.80
CA PRO A 766 -6.89 7.94 -18.37
C PRO A 766 -7.36 9.21 -19.12
N ARG A 767 -6.44 9.95 -19.74
CA ARG A 767 -6.75 11.17 -20.50
C ARG A 767 -6.79 10.95 -22.02
N ALA A 768 -6.45 9.76 -22.50
CA ALA A 768 -6.47 9.47 -23.93
C ALA A 768 -7.90 9.35 -24.45
N PRO A 769 -8.23 9.93 -25.62
CA PRO A 769 -9.57 9.79 -26.22
C PRO A 769 -9.98 8.34 -26.49
N GLU A 770 -9.02 7.46 -26.76
CA GLU A 770 -9.24 6.03 -26.97
C GLU A 770 -9.71 5.30 -25.71
N ARG A 771 -9.58 5.89 -24.52
CA ARG A 771 -10.12 5.32 -23.26
C ARG A 771 -11.63 5.02 -23.37
N ASP A 772 -12.35 5.85 -24.10
CA ASP A 772 -13.80 5.67 -24.24
C ASP A 772 -14.13 4.41 -25.02
N ARG A 773 -13.28 4.00 -25.98
CA ARG A 773 -13.42 2.70 -26.68
C ARG A 773 -13.25 1.53 -25.69
N ALA A 774 -12.38 1.66 -24.69
CA ALA A 774 -12.21 0.65 -23.63
C ALA A 774 -13.49 0.47 -22.80
N PHE A 775 -14.21 1.54 -22.48
CA PHE A 775 -15.49 1.42 -21.77
C PHE A 775 -16.53 0.65 -22.61
N ALA A 776 -16.62 0.92 -23.92
CA ALA A 776 -17.50 0.17 -24.80
C ALA A 776 -17.10 -1.32 -24.86
N GLY A 777 -15.80 -1.60 -25.05
CA GLY A 777 -15.26 -2.96 -25.12
C GLY A 777 -15.48 -3.76 -23.84
N LEU A 778 -15.21 -3.18 -22.68
CA LEU A 778 -15.47 -3.80 -21.37
C LEU A 778 -16.98 -4.05 -21.17
N GLY A 779 -17.85 -3.13 -21.63
CA GLY A 779 -19.28 -3.31 -21.62
C GLY A 779 -19.73 -4.53 -22.45
N PHE A 780 -19.16 -4.72 -23.65
CA PHE A 780 -19.44 -5.91 -24.48
C PHE A 780 -18.95 -7.20 -23.82
N ILE A 781 -17.76 -7.19 -23.21
CA ILE A 781 -17.21 -8.34 -22.47
C ILE A 781 -18.13 -8.70 -21.29
N ALA A 782 -18.54 -7.71 -20.50
CA ALA A 782 -19.43 -7.91 -19.36
C ALA A 782 -20.82 -8.43 -19.79
N ALA A 783 -21.36 -7.89 -20.90
CA ALA A 783 -22.64 -8.35 -21.46
C ALA A 783 -22.58 -9.81 -21.92
N ARG A 784 -21.47 -10.25 -22.52
CA ARG A 784 -21.24 -11.64 -22.89
C ARG A 784 -21.09 -12.58 -21.71
N ALA A 785 -20.58 -12.08 -20.59
CA ALA A 785 -20.42 -12.82 -19.35
C ALA A 785 -21.67 -12.76 -18.44
N ASP A 786 -22.83 -12.31 -18.97
CA ASP A 786 -24.10 -12.08 -18.23
C ASP A 786 -23.97 -11.14 -16.99
N ARG A 787 -22.93 -10.31 -16.95
CA ARG A 787 -22.73 -9.29 -15.91
C ARG A 787 -23.45 -7.98 -16.27
N GLU A 788 -24.78 -8.03 -16.27
CA GLU A 788 -25.65 -6.98 -16.85
C GLU A 788 -25.44 -5.59 -16.24
N LEU A 789 -25.30 -5.48 -14.90
CA LEU A 789 -25.13 -4.20 -14.23
C LEU A 789 -23.80 -3.55 -14.60
N GLU A 790 -22.75 -4.35 -14.66
CA GLU A 790 -21.41 -3.91 -15.06
C GLU A 790 -21.38 -3.47 -16.53
N ALA A 791 -22.04 -4.22 -17.40
CA ALA A 791 -22.18 -3.86 -18.80
C ALA A 791 -22.90 -2.52 -18.99
N LEU A 792 -24.03 -2.33 -18.30
CA LEU A 792 -24.79 -1.08 -18.37
C LEU A 792 -24.00 0.10 -17.83
N ALA A 793 -23.29 -0.07 -16.70
CA ALA A 793 -22.45 0.97 -16.14
C ALA A 793 -21.31 1.37 -17.10
N SER A 794 -20.69 0.38 -17.76
CA SER A 794 -19.61 0.64 -18.73
C SER A 794 -20.14 1.37 -19.98
N PHE A 795 -21.30 0.98 -20.49
CA PHE A 795 -21.95 1.67 -21.61
C PHE A 795 -22.38 3.09 -21.26
N GLU A 796 -22.88 3.32 -20.03
CA GLU A 796 -23.21 4.67 -19.55
C GLU A 796 -21.98 5.58 -19.48
N ARG A 797 -20.83 5.06 -19.06
CA ARG A 797 -19.57 5.81 -19.07
C ARG A 797 -19.13 6.19 -20.48
N TYR A 798 -19.24 5.26 -21.41
CA TYR A 798 -19.00 5.54 -22.83
C TYR A 798 -19.93 6.64 -23.38
N GLU A 799 -21.23 6.55 -23.07
CA GLU A 799 -22.23 7.52 -23.54
C GLU A 799 -22.05 8.91 -22.94
N LYS A 800 -21.49 9.00 -21.71
CA LYS A 800 -21.23 10.28 -21.03
C LYS A 800 -20.02 11.02 -21.59
N SER A 801 -19.17 10.39 -22.40
CA SER A 801 -18.00 11.04 -22.95
C SER A 801 -18.37 12.32 -23.69
N ALA A 802 -17.65 13.41 -23.38
CA ALA A 802 -17.79 14.71 -24.02
C ALA A 802 -17.16 14.74 -25.43
N LEU A 803 -16.26 13.79 -25.72
CA LEU A 803 -15.48 13.75 -26.95
C LEU A 803 -16.26 13.13 -28.12
N MET A 804 -17.40 12.49 -27.84
CA MET A 804 -18.16 11.77 -28.85
C MET A 804 -19.36 12.60 -29.33
N PRO A 805 -19.53 12.79 -30.66
CA PRO A 805 -20.69 13.47 -31.20
C PRO A 805 -21.96 12.70 -30.85
N LYS A 806 -23.02 13.43 -30.49
CA LYS A 806 -24.30 12.84 -30.06
C LYS A 806 -25.44 13.34 -30.93
N THR A 807 -26.42 12.47 -31.17
CA THR A 807 -27.63 12.87 -31.82
C THR A 807 -28.42 13.88 -30.95
N VAL A 808 -29.19 14.74 -31.58
CA VAL A 808 -30.17 15.57 -30.88
C VAL A 808 -31.14 14.65 -30.12
N PRO A 809 -31.43 14.93 -28.83
CA PRO A 809 -32.40 14.14 -28.08
C PRO A 809 -33.74 14.05 -28.78
N ASP A 810 -34.33 12.85 -28.89
CA ASP A 810 -35.67 12.64 -29.43
C ASP A 810 -36.76 13.12 -28.43
N ALA A 811 -38.02 13.01 -28.82
CA ALA A 811 -39.18 13.42 -28.01
C ALA A 811 -39.26 12.70 -26.65
N ARG A 812 -38.49 11.63 -26.45
CA ARG A 812 -38.38 10.87 -25.20
C ARG A 812 -37.11 11.21 -24.41
N GLY A 813 -36.33 12.16 -24.89
CA GLY A 813 -35.08 12.60 -24.28
C GLY A 813 -33.89 11.64 -24.55
N ILE A 814 -34.00 10.73 -25.52
CA ILE A 814 -32.93 9.78 -25.86
C ILE A 814 -31.97 10.44 -26.84
N SER A 815 -30.72 10.56 -26.43
CA SER A 815 -29.57 10.94 -27.25
C SER A 815 -28.64 9.76 -27.41
N LEU A 816 -28.09 9.55 -28.59
CA LEU A 816 -27.23 8.43 -28.94
C LEU A 816 -25.84 8.92 -29.36
N VAL A 817 -24.78 8.23 -28.97
CA VAL A 817 -23.45 8.47 -29.53
C VAL A 817 -23.45 8.09 -31.01
N GLU A 818 -23.00 8.98 -31.89
CA GLU A 818 -22.99 8.75 -33.33
C GLU A 818 -21.90 7.76 -33.75
N GLY A 819 -22.06 7.19 -34.92
CA GLY A 819 -21.11 6.26 -35.52
C GLY A 819 -21.39 4.78 -35.22
N GLU A 820 -20.51 3.93 -35.78
CA GLU A 820 -20.70 2.46 -35.72
C GLU A 820 -20.61 1.92 -34.28
N LEU A 821 -19.60 2.33 -33.52
CA LEU A 821 -19.40 1.86 -32.14
C LEU A 821 -20.56 2.34 -31.25
N GLY A 822 -20.97 3.62 -31.38
CA GLY A 822 -22.10 4.16 -30.63
C GLY A 822 -23.40 3.40 -30.91
N GLY A 823 -23.63 3.05 -32.19
CA GLY A 823 -24.74 2.23 -32.59
C GLY A 823 -24.70 0.82 -32.00
N LYS A 824 -23.55 0.16 -32.05
CA LYS A 824 -23.34 -1.17 -31.42
C LYS A 824 -23.60 -1.14 -29.91
N VAL A 825 -23.12 -0.12 -29.22
CA VAL A 825 -23.37 0.08 -27.78
C VAL A 825 -24.87 0.24 -27.52
N ALA A 826 -25.55 1.07 -28.30
CA ALA A 826 -27.00 1.28 -28.14
C ALA A 826 -27.82 0.01 -28.39
N LEU A 827 -27.45 -0.80 -29.38
CA LEU A 827 -28.09 -2.12 -29.65
C LEU A 827 -27.88 -3.07 -28.46
N ALA A 828 -26.65 -3.19 -27.96
CA ALA A 828 -26.34 -4.05 -26.81
C ALA A 828 -27.07 -3.59 -25.55
N LYS A 829 -27.11 -2.27 -25.30
CA LYS A 829 -27.84 -1.67 -24.17
C LYS A 829 -29.35 -1.94 -24.28
N ALA A 830 -29.92 -1.79 -25.48
CA ALA A 830 -31.32 -2.13 -25.75
C ALA A 830 -31.64 -3.59 -25.44
N ALA A 831 -30.76 -4.51 -25.85
CA ALA A 831 -30.89 -5.94 -25.58
C ALA A 831 -30.88 -6.25 -24.08
N LEU A 832 -29.94 -5.67 -23.33
CA LEU A 832 -29.82 -5.84 -21.88
C LEU A 832 -31.04 -5.27 -21.14
N LEU A 833 -31.43 -4.04 -21.44
CA LEU A 833 -32.58 -3.39 -20.81
C LEU A 833 -33.89 -4.15 -21.11
N SER A 834 -34.01 -4.73 -22.32
CA SER A 834 -35.20 -5.49 -22.71
C SER A 834 -35.44 -6.74 -21.86
N LYS A 835 -34.40 -7.29 -21.22
CA LYS A 835 -34.55 -8.43 -20.30
C LYS A 835 -35.35 -8.04 -19.04
N ARG A 836 -35.30 -6.77 -18.62
CA ARG A 836 -35.95 -6.23 -17.42
C ARG A 836 -37.19 -5.41 -17.77
N ASP A 837 -37.11 -4.60 -18.80
CA ASP A 837 -38.16 -3.70 -19.28
C ASP A 837 -38.13 -3.61 -20.80
N ALA A 838 -38.97 -4.39 -21.44
CA ALA A 838 -39.03 -4.44 -22.90
C ALA A 838 -39.35 -3.07 -23.54
N ALA A 839 -40.08 -2.18 -22.84
CA ALA A 839 -40.40 -0.86 -23.36
C ALA A 839 -39.16 0.01 -23.50
N LYS A 840 -38.27 0.02 -22.50
CA LYS A 840 -37.02 0.79 -22.54
C LYS A 840 -36.10 0.33 -23.66
N GLY A 841 -35.99 -0.97 -23.88
CA GLY A 841 -35.24 -1.52 -25.01
C GLY A 841 -35.78 -1.08 -26.34
N VAL A 842 -37.12 -1.20 -26.56
CA VAL A 842 -37.77 -0.75 -27.78
C VAL A 842 -37.57 0.74 -28.02
N ASP A 843 -37.60 1.58 -26.97
CA ASP A 843 -37.41 3.02 -27.07
C ASP A 843 -36.04 3.39 -27.67
N ILE A 844 -34.97 2.71 -27.22
CA ILE A 844 -33.61 2.89 -27.78
C ILE A 844 -33.57 2.45 -29.23
N LEU A 845 -34.17 1.30 -29.58
CA LEU A 845 -34.22 0.79 -30.96
C LEU A 845 -34.97 1.75 -31.88
N LEU A 846 -36.07 2.35 -31.41
CA LEU A 846 -36.81 3.37 -32.17
C LEU A 846 -36.01 4.67 -32.38
N ALA A 847 -35.19 5.06 -31.39
CA ALA A 847 -34.29 6.18 -31.57
C ALA A 847 -33.19 5.88 -32.61
N LEU A 848 -32.60 4.69 -32.59
CA LEU A 848 -31.62 4.23 -33.58
C LEU A 848 -32.20 4.20 -35.02
N GLN A 849 -33.44 3.70 -35.19
CA GLN A 849 -34.10 3.66 -36.51
C GLN A 849 -34.23 5.05 -37.14
N LYS A 850 -34.50 6.07 -36.33
CA LYS A 850 -34.74 7.45 -36.77
C LYS A 850 -33.46 8.25 -36.98
N ALA A 851 -32.35 7.87 -36.33
CA ALA A 851 -31.10 8.59 -36.39
C ALA A 851 -30.42 8.47 -37.75
N LYS A 852 -30.57 9.49 -38.60
CA LYS A 852 -29.99 9.49 -39.96
C LYS A 852 -28.46 9.48 -40.00
N SER A 853 -27.81 9.98 -38.96
CA SER A 853 -26.36 9.95 -38.76
C SER A 853 -25.81 8.56 -38.45
N MET A 854 -26.66 7.62 -38.04
CA MET A 854 -26.24 6.25 -37.78
C MET A 854 -25.99 5.45 -39.05
N PRO A 855 -25.01 4.54 -39.09
CA PRO A 855 -24.78 3.61 -40.17
C PRO A 855 -26.04 2.82 -40.52
N ALA A 856 -26.24 2.61 -41.83
CA ALA A 856 -27.44 1.93 -42.26
C ALA A 856 -27.56 0.45 -41.79
N ALA A 857 -26.41 -0.24 -41.60
CA ALA A 857 -26.38 -1.59 -41.01
C ALA A 857 -26.95 -1.60 -39.60
N ILE A 858 -26.51 -0.65 -38.76
CA ILE A 858 -26.98 -0.47 -37.36
C ILE A 858 -28.51 -0.20 -37.34
N ARG A 859 -28.96 0.66 -38.27
CA ARG A 859 -30.38 1.00 -38.34
C ARG A 859 -31.21 -0.22 -38.79
N ALA A 860 -30.72 -1.00 -39.72
CA ALA A 860 -31.37 -2.26 -40.14
C ALA A 860 -31.45 -3.27 -39.02
N GLU A 861 -30.36 -3.42 -38.24
CA GLU A 861 -30.33 -4.29 -37.07
C GLU A 861 -31.31 -3.83 -35.98
N ALA A 862 -31.43 -2.50 -35.77
CA ALA A 862 -32.41 -1.95 -34.84
C ALA A 862 -33.87 -2.25 -35.25
N PHE A 863 -34.19 -2.34 -36.55
CA PHE A 863 -35.48 -2.80 -37.01
C PHE A 863 -35.68 -4.30 -36.73
N MET A 864 -34.68 -5.15 -37.02
CA MET A 864 -34.72 -6.57 -36.76
C MET A 864 -34.91 -6.88 -35.29
N ASP A 865 -34.12 -6.20 -34.41
CA ASP A 865 -34.19 -6.42 -32.96
C ASP A 865 -35.52 -5.95 -32.37
N ALA A 866 -36.09 -4.85 -32.86
CA ALA A 866 -37.40 -4.39 -32.45
C ALA A 866 -38.48 -5.43 -32.86
N ALA A 867 -38.42 -5.96 -34.09
CA ALA A 867 -39.30 -7.00 -34.53
C ALA A 867 -39.19 -8.27 -33.67
N ARG A 868 -37.99 -8.73 -33.41
CA ARG A 868 -37.72 -9.91 -32.57
C ARG A 868 -38.21 -9.72 -31.13
N LEU A 869 -38.03 -8.54 -30.52
CA LEU A 869 -38.56 -8.24 -29.20
C LEU A 869 -40.07 -8.28 -29.15
N HIS A 870 -40.75 -7.71 -30.13
CA HIS A 870 -42.22 -7.82 -30.24
C HIS A 870 -42.66 -9.28 -30.41
N ALA A 871 -42.03 -10.03 -31.29
CA ALA A 871 -42.33 -11.43 -31.55
C ALA A 871 -42.10 -12.31 -30.32
N LYS A 872 -40.97 -12.13 -29.62
CA LYS A 872 -40.66 -12.83 -28.36
C LYS A 872 -41.69 -12.53 -27.26
N GLY A 873 -42.23 -11.33 -27.21
CA GLY A 873 -43.29 -10.91 -26.30
C GLY A 873 -44.72 -11.36 -26.72
N GLY A 874 -44.84 -12.21 -27.76
CA GLY A 874 -46.12 -12.68 -28.30
C GLY A 874 -46.86 -11.63 -29.13
N ARG A 875 -46.31 -10.45 -29.35
CA ARG A 875 -46.89 -9.34 -30.11
C ARG A 875 -46.54 -9.48 -31.61
N HIS A 876 -46.83 -10.61 -32.18
CA HIS A 876 -46.47 -10.96 -33.56
C HIS A 876 -47.01 -9.95 -34.57
N ARG A 877 -48.22 -9.37 -34.35
CA ARG A 877 -48.83 -8.38 -35.27
C ARG A 877 -48.00 -7.09 -35.32
N GLU A 878 -47.46 -6.68 -34.16
CA GLU A 878 -46.63 -5.48 -34.03
C GLU A 878 -45.23 -5.70 -34.62
N ALA A 879 -44.73 -6.94 -34.70
CA ALA A 879 -43.43 -7.27 -35.27
C ALA A 879 -43.44 -7.15 -36.83
N LEU A 880 -44.56 -7.43 -37.48
CA LEU A 880 -44.65 -7.50 -38.96
C LEU A 880 -44.12 -6.25 -39.68
N PRO A 881 -44.52 -5.00 -39.33
CA PRO A 881 -44.04 -3.83 -40.02
C PRO A 881 -42.54 -3.59 -39.86
N TYR A 882 -41.92 -3.97 -38.74
CA TYR A 882 -40.47 -3.83 -38.56
C TYR A 882 -39.72 -4.79 -39.50
N PHE A 883 -40.09 -6.04 -39.62
CA PHE A 883 -39.52 -6.98 -40.63
C PHE A 883 -39.68 -6.44 -42.06
N GLU A 884 -40.86 -5.90 -42.38
CA GLU A 884 -41.12 -5.34 -43.67
C GLU A 884 -40.19 -4.14 -43.99
N GLN A 885 -39.98 -3.24 -43.05
CA GLN A 885 -39.08 -2.10 -43.24
C GLN A 885 -37.64 -2.55 -43.53
N VAL A 886 -37.18 -3.69 -43.02
CA VAL A 886 -35.80 -4.17 -43.29
C VAL A 886 -35.64 -4.47 -44.77
N TYR A 887 -36.50 -5.24 -45.37
CA TYR A 887 -36.35 -5.59 -46.78
C TYR A 887 -36.85 -4.51 -47.79
N LEU A 888 -37.61 -3.52 -47.31
CA LEU A 888 -37.97 -2.38 -48.14
C LEU A 888 -36.85 -1.32 -48.17
N LEU A 889 -36.19 -1.06 -47.03
CA LEU A 889 -35.27 0.06 -46.90
C LEU A 889 -33.78 -0.33 -46.97
N PHE A 890 -33.46 -1.60 -46.71
CA PHE A 890 -32.09 -2.03 -46.50
C PHE A 890 -31.66 -3.22 -47.39
N ASN A 891 -32.12 -3.24 -48.59
CA ASN A 891 -31.83 -4.30 -49.60
C ASN A 891 -30.35 -4.59 -49.84
N ARG A 892 -29.47 -3.65 -49.55
CA ARG A 892 -28.01 -3.83 -49.64
C ARG A 892 -27.40 -4.78 -48.62
N PHE A 893 -28.20 -5.30 -47.67
CA PHE A 893 -27.80 -6.28 -46.67
C PHE A 893 -28.55 -7.61 -46.86
N PRO A 894 -28.26 -8.42 -47.90
CA PRO A 894 -29.06 -9.52 -48.34
C PRO A 894 -29.25 -10.61 -47.27
N ALA A 895 -28.25 -10.86 -46.41
CA ALA A 895 -28.39 -11.82 -45.32
C ALA A 895 -29.48 -11.39 -44.31
N MET A 896 -29.49 -10.14 -43.92
CA MET A 896 -30.47 -9.57 -42.99
C MET A 896 -31.88 -9.49 -43.63
N VAL A 897 -31.90 -9.21 -44.90
CA VAL A 897 -33.18 -9.25 -45.69
C VAL A 897 -33.75 -10.67 -45.72
N ALA A 898 -32.93 -11.69 -45.91
CA ALA A 898 -33.38 -13.09 -45.90
C ALA A 898 -33.92 -13.48 -44.48
N ASP A 899 -33.24 -13.05 -43.43
CA ASP A 899 -33.73 -13.25 -42.07
C ASP A 899 -35.06 -12.54 -41.82
N ALA A 900 -35.22 -11.30 -42.29
CA ALA A 900 -36.44 -10.52 -42.10
C ALA A 900 -37.66 -11.16 -42.79
N TYR A 901 -37.50 -11.64 -44.04
CA TYR A 901 -38.55 -12.41 -44.73
C TYR A 901 -38.92 -13.67 -43.97
N PHE A 902 -37.93 -14.45 -43.57
CA PHE A 902 -38.14 -15.72 -42.91
C PHE A 902 -38.88 -15.54 -41.56
N GLU A 903 -38.36 -14.65 -40.69
CA GLU A 903 -38.92 -14.39 -39.38
C GLU A 903 -40.30 -13.71 -39.43
N ARG A 904 -40.56 -12.90 -40.47
CA ARG A 904 -41.92 -12.39 -40.79
C ARG A 904 -42.88 -13.52 -41.13
N GLY A 905 -42.46 -14.49 -41.93
CA GLY A 905 -43.20 -15.68 -42.21
C GLY A 905 -43.60 -16.48 -40.95
N GLU A 906 -42.62 -16.69 -40.07
CA GLU A 906 -42.85 -17.34 -38.78
C GLU A 906 -43.87 -16.57 -37.91
N ALA A 907 -43.77 -15.22 -37.86
CA ALA A 907 -44.69 -14.38 -37.14
C ALA A 907 -46.13 -14.48 -37.70
N LEU A 908 -46.28 -14.56 -38.99
CA LEU A 908 -47.58 -14.78 -39.65
C LEU A 908 -48.18 -16.17 -39.37
N GLU A 909 -47.35 -17.22 -39.34
CA GLU A 909 -47.80 -18.55 -38.91
C GLU A 909 -48.34 -18.52 -37.47
N LYS A 910 -47.65 -17.86 -36.56
CA LYS A 910 -48.07 -17.70 -35.15
C LYS A 910 -49.37 -16.89 -35.02
N LEU A 911 -49.67 -16.01 -35.94
CA LEU A 911 -50.91 -15.26 -36.02
C LEU A 911 -52.06 -16.06 -36.66
N GLY A 912 -51.84 -17.32 -37.06
CA GLY A 912 -52.85 -18.14 -37.76
C GLY A 912 -53.12 -17.67 -39.16
N MET A 913 -52.16 -17.05 -39.87
CA MET A 913 -52.25 -16.54 -41.24
C MET A 913 -51.39 -17.36 -42.22
N PRO A 914 -51.59 -18.65 -42.37
CA PRO A 914 -50.74 -19.54 -43.12
C PRO A 914 -50.61 -19.18 -44.64
N GLU A 915 -51.64 -18.64 -45.24
CA GLU A 915 -51.61 -18.21 -46.64
C GLU A 915 -50.64 -17.04 -46.84
N LYS A 916 -50.69 -16.01 -45.94
CA LYS A 916 -49.77 -14.88 -45.99
C LYS A 916 -48.33 -15.29 -45.64
N ALA A 917 -48.18 -16.24 -44.71
CA ALA A 917 -46.88 -16.79 -44.41
C ALA A 917 -46.26 -17.49 -45.64
N ARG A 918 -47.05 -18.26 -46.32
CA ARG A 918 -46.67 -18.96 -47.57
C ARG A 918 -46.24 -17.96 -48.68
N GLU A 919 -47.03 -16.86 -48.86
CA GLU A 919 -46.66 -15.80 -49.79
C GLU A 919 -45.28 -15.19 -49.47
N VAL A 920 -45.03 -14.82 -48.22
CA VAL A 920 -43.76 -14.24 -47.77
C VAL A 920 -42.60 -15.24 -47.96
N TYR A 921 -42.76 -16.51 -47.62
CA TYR A 921 -41.75 -17.52 -47.87
C TYR A 921 -41.53 -17.78 -49.39
N SER A 922 -42.58 -17.72 -50.17
CA SER A 922 -42.47 -17.90 -51.66
C SER A 922 -41.71 -16.71 -52.25
N GLU A 923 -41.97 -15.47 -51.76
CA GLU A 923 -41.24 -14.26 -52.17
C GLU A 923 -39.77 -14.38 -51.85
N LEU A 924 -39.41 -14.78 -50.63
CA LEU A 924 -38.03 -15.02 -50.21
C LEU A 924 -37.29 -15.98 -51.15
N VAL A 925 -37.93 -17.07 -51.56
CA VAL A 925 -37.33 -18.12 -52.39
C VAL A 925 -37.21 -17.69 -53.85
N THR A 926 -38.14 -16.89 -54.34
CA THR A 926 -38.15 -16.41 -55.75
C THR A 926 -37.14 -15.27 -55.97
N ARG A 927 -36.63 -14.64 -54.92
CA ARG A 927 -35.61 -13.63 -55.02
C ARG A 927 -34.25 -14.29 -55.28
N GLY A 928 -33.70 -14.13 -56.47
CA GLY A 928 -32.45 -14.73 -56.93
C GLY A 928 -31.23 -14.26 -56.11
N ASP A 929 -31.23 -13.00 -55.66
CA ASP A 929 -30.19 -12.41 -54.81
C ASP A 929 -30.15 -13.03 -53.38
N LEU A 930 -31.22 -13.71 -52.94
CA LEU A 930 -31.33 -14.34 -51.63
C LEU A 930 -31.22 -15.86 -51.65
N ALA A 931 -31.27 -16.49 -52.83
CA ALA A 931 -31.39 -17.94 -53.01
C ALA A 931 -30.25 -18.77 -52.39
N SER A 932 -29.06 -18.18 -52.24
CA SER A 932 -27.89 -18.82 -51.63
C SER A 932 -27.95 -18.89 -50.10
N PHE A 933 -28.77 -18.07 -49.44
CA PHE A 933 -28.84 -18.02 -47.98
C PHE A 933 -29.63 -19.19 -47.38
N GLU A 934 -29.23 -19.67 -46.24
CA GLU A 934 -29.89 -20.79 -45.54
C GLU A 934 -31.38 -20.51 -45.25
N ARG A 935 -31.72 -19.25 -44.93
CA ARG A 935 -33.12 -18.82 -44.70
C ARG A 935 -34.00 -19.00 -45.91
N ALA A 936 -33.51 -18.82 -47.12
CA ALA A 936 -34.26 -19.08 -48.33
C ALA A 936 -34.52 -20.58 -48.51
N LYS A 937 -33.55 -21.46 -48.20
CA LYS A 937 -33.72 -22.89 -48.19
C LYS A 937 -34.77 -23.34 -47.16
N LEU A 938 -34.72 -22.82 -45.96
CA LEU A 938 -35.70 -23.07 -44.89
C LEU A 938 -37.10 -22.53 -45.29
N GLY A 939 -37.13 -21.33 -45.90
CA GLY A 939 -38.35 -20.74 -46.45
C GLY A 939 -39.02 -21.62 -47.48
N ALA A 940 -38.23 -22.24 -48.37
CA ALA A 940 -38.76 -23.20 -49.36
C ALA A 940 -39.42 -24.41 -48.66
N ILE A 941 -38.82 -24.94 -47.61
CA ILE A 941 -39.39 -26.06 -46.86
C ILE A 941 -40.70 -25.62 -46.17
N ARG A 942 -40.74 -24.45 -45.53
CA ARG A 942 -41.94 -23.91 -44.88
C ARG A 942 -43.06 -23.62 -45.88
N ALA A 943 -42.75 -23.00 -47.01
CA ALA A 943 -43.75 -22.71 -48.05
C ALA A 943 -44.41 -23.98 -48.58
N ARG A 944 -43.63 -25.06 -48.84
CA ARG A 944 -44.14 -26.35 -49.20
C ARG A 944 -45.07 -27.01 -48.15
N ALA A 945 -44.64 -26.92 -46.90
CA ALA A 945 -45.43 -27.44 -45.78
C ALA A 945 -46.80 -26.74 -45.65
N LEU A 946 -46.87 -25.48 -46.08
CA LEU A 946 -48.09 -24.68 -46.11
C LEU A 946 -48.88 -24.81 -47.47
N GLY A 947 -48.56 -25.82 -48.30
CA GLY A 947 -49.25 -26.11 -49.53
C GLY A 947 -48.79 -25.26 -50.73
N GLY A 948 -47.60 -24.64 -50.72
CA GLY A 948 -47.05 -23.89 -51.83
C GLY A 948 -46.32 -24.80 -52.83
N VAL A 949 -46.54 -24.56 -54.12
CA VAL A 949 -45.73 -25.14 -55.23
C VAL A 949 -44.67 -24.14 -55.55
N ILE A 950 -43.38 -24.47 -55.27
CA ILE A 950 -42.23 -23.59 -55.57
C ILE A 950 -41.50 -24.21 -56.77
N GLU A 951 -41.51 -23.50 -57.90
CA GLU A 951 -40.55 -23.77 -58.97
C GLU A 951 -39.21 -23.09 -58.59
N PRO A 952 -38.09 -23.81 -58.71
CA PRO A 952 -36.79 -23.19 -58.44
C PRO A 952 -36.52 -22.11 -59.48
N SER A 953 -36.19 -20.89 -59.03
CA SER A 953 -35.78 -19.80 -59.92
C SER A 953 -34.52 -20.19 -60.69
N ASN A 954 -34.54 -20.05 -61.95
CA ASN A 954 -33.40 -20.20 -62.87
C ASN A 954 -32.39 -19.08 -62.56
N PRO A 955 -31.11 -19.35 -62.30
CA PRO A 955 -30.13 -18.28 -61.94
C PRO A 955 -29.78 -17.30 -63.06
N GLU A 956 -30.38 -17.37 -64.22
CA GLU A 956 -30.16 -16.49 -65.37
C GLU A 956 -31.33 -15.56 -65.69
N GLY A 957 -31.96 -14.95 -64.72
CA GLY A 957 -33.09 -14.02 -64.92
C GLY A 957 -32.84 -12.60 -64.38
N GLY A 958 -32.69 -11.72 -65.30
CA GLY A 958 -32.61 -10.23 -65.28
C GLY A 958 -32.86 -9.44 -64.01
N LEU A 959 -32.05 -8.42 -63.93
CA LEU A 959 -32.13 -7.31 -62.96
C LEU A 959 -33.57 -6.76 -62.87
N ILE A 960 -34.17 -6.87 -61.72
CA ILE A 960 -35.35 -6.08 -61.35
C ILE A 960 -34.90 -4.60 -61.19
N PRO A 961 -35.56 -3.66 -61.83
CA PRO A 961 -35.17 -2.25 -61.68
C PRO A 961 -35.35 -1.78 -60.24
N PRO A 962 -34.47 -0.86 -59.75
CA PRO A 962 -34.60 -0.34 -58.43
C PRO A 962 -35.92 0.40 -58.27
N ALA A 963 -36.60 0.13 -57.14
CA ALA A 963 -37.81 0.86 -56.76
C ALA A 963 -37.58 2.37 -56.78
N PRO A 964 -38.55 3.20 -57.17
CA PRO A 964 -38.38 4.63 -57.27
C PRO A 964 -38.03 5.25 -55.93
N ALA A 965 -37.02 6.08 -55.92
CA ALA A 965 -36.59 6.84 -54.72
C ALA A 965 -37.76 7.71 -54.24
N ILE A 966 -38.29 7.34 -53.07
CA ILE A 966 -39.18 8.25 -52.32
C ILE A 966 -38.33 9.36 -51.74
N ARG A 967 -38.62 10.58 -52.21
CA ARG A 967 -37.95 11.83 -51.75
C ARG A 967 -38.20 12.14 -50.28
#